data_b20ea60e59145e2a45bc23282e00f59e
#
_entry.id   b20ea60e59145e2a45bc23282e00f59e
#
_cell.length_a   1.000
_cell.length_b   1.000
_cell.length_c   1.000
_cell.angle_alpha   90.00
_cell.angle_beta   90.00
_cell.angle_gamma   90.00
#
_symmetry.space_group_name_H-M   'P 1'
#
loop_
_entity.id
_entity.type
_entity.pdbx_description
1 polymer ?
#
loop_
_entity_poly.entity_id
_entity_poly.type
_entity_poly.pdbx_seq_one_letter_code
_entity_poly.pdbx_strand_id
1 'polypeptide(L)'
;MIMILMEWAYMATLSFLMGFACLAPFRKKGGCQIHSAVTYMMAGLLVLNVYAEYFSLFAGVGFWASLIAVFAAVIGGMLLRRDLADFFKISKIQACQKKTERSDEGIENSKSLWRKKNKAVWLLYAGLTLLFAYGSSRGYMHYDTGLYHAQAIRWIEEYGVVPGLANLHSRFGYNSASFALSAFFSETWLIGRPMHCVAGFFALLCACKCAAGLMAFWKRKKVRISDFLSIGGIFYLIAVFREMVSPASDYFAMLVLFWVIMTWVELWEQERDCPIGEKQTVPYALLSLYLVYAATVKLSTAVILLLVLYPAVLLLRQKKWLQIAGYIALGLLIAFPYLARNVLISGWLFYPFTFLDWFPVDWKISKGYADSDAKEIQAYAREIYNVYQLDQPLKQWLPNWFAAQAGFDKLLVLAGWAAIPVSAVLAVLGVVCAVRAGRAAVASHAGSAASAENGARAFRADRAAVAFRAGSAVSEREIGAPLPARRVAHLTPLCFSLLQLCAVVGFFFWQLGAPLVRYGYFYVLFLPLTVFGSLYCMAAEKLAGSEQGHNGRKWLKNAGYWAFVGLLVAFFTYKGYNLIQMVRELAYEPYYLWQQDYVDGSAEMYEVDGVTIYVPTDRGQIGYNKFPSSPIVQDIELRGNSIRDGFRKKPK
;
A
#
# COMPACT_ATOMS: atom_id res chain seq x y z
N MET A 1 -19.27 -15.04 8.48
CA MET A 1 -19.02 -15.03 7.02
C MET A 1 -20.11 -14.28 6.24
N ILE A 2 -21.40 -14.61 6.40
CA ILE A 2 -22.48 -13.93 5.63
C ILE A 2 -22.53 -12.43 5.94
N MET A 3 -22.50 -12.06 7.20
CA MET A 3 -22.46 -10.65 7.60
C MET A 3 -21.22 -9.93 7.09
N ILE A 4 -20.06 -10.60 7.04
CA ILE A 4 -18.85 -10.04 6.43
C ILE A 4 -19.02 -9.78 4.93
N LEU A 5 -19.69 -10.67 4.19
CA LEU A 5 -19.99 -10.44 2.77
C LEU A 5 -20.92 -9.24 2.58
N MET A 6 -21.90 -9.05 3.45
CA MET A 6 -22.78 -7.88 3.43
C MET A 6 -22.00 -6.60 3.74
N GLU A 7 -21.17 -6.63 4.77
CA GLU A 7 -20.29 -5.54 5.15
C GLU A 7 -19.31 -5.18 4.02
N TRP A 8 -18.72 -6.18 3.38
CA TRP A 8 -17.82 -5.94 2.23
C TRP A 8 -18.55 -5.41 1.00
N ALA A 9 -19.82 -5.75 0.79
CA ALA A 9 -20.63 -5.13 -0.26
C ALA A 9 -20.89 -3.64 0.04
N TYR A 10 -21.15 -3.29 1.31
CA TYR A 10 -21.25 -1.92 1.78
C TYR A 10 -19.91 -1.18 1.62
N MET A 11 -18.80 -1.73 2.14
CA MET A 11 -17.44 -1.19 1.99
C MET A 11 -17.09 -0.95 0.52
N ALA A 12 -17.34 -1.92 -0.35
CA ALA A 12 -17.04 -1.83 -1.78
C ALA A 12 -17.83 -0.70 -2.44
N THR A 13 -19.12 -0.59 -2.14
CA THR A 13 -19.99 0.44 -2.72
C THR A 13 -19.60 1.82 -2.25
N LEU A 14 -19.45 2.01 -0.94
CA LEU A 14 -19.12 3.29 -0.33
C LEU A 14 -17.73 3.77 -0.77
N SER A 15 -16.72 2.89 -0.66
CA SER A 15 -15.36 3.23 -1.05
C SER A 15 -15.23 3.46 -2.57
N PHE A 16 -15.93 2.70 -3.41
CA PHE A 16 -15.94 2.94 -4.84
C PHE A 16 -16.49 4.32 -5.18
N LEU A 17 -17.64 4.71 -4.63
CA LEU A 17 -18.27 6.02 -4.90
C LEU A 17 -17.39 7.18 -4.39
N MET A 18 -16.87 7.08 -3.16
CA MET A 18 -15.98 8.09 -2.59
C MET A 18 -14.69 8.25 -3.39
N GLY A 19 -14.06 7.16 -3.76
CA GLY A 19 -12.83 7.17 -4.56
C GLY A 19 -13.09 7.64 -5.99
N PHE A 20 -14.23 7.27 -6.58
CA PHE A 20 -14.63 7.75 -7.90
C PHE A 20 -14.83 9.28 -7.92
N ALA A 21 -15.46 9.82 -6.89
CA ALA A 21 -15.65 11.26 -6.71
C ALA A 21 -14.31 11.99 -6.46
N CYS A 22 -13.48 11.47 -5.56
CA CYS A 22 -12.19 12.07 -5.20
C CYS A 22 -11.20 12.10 -6.38
N LEU A 23 -11.17 11.06 -7.21
CA LEU A 23 -10.28 10.99 -8.37
C LEU A 23 -10.82 11.66 -9.64
N ALA A 24 -12.05 12.21 -9.62
CA ALA A 24 -12.65 12.88 -10.77
C ALA A 24 -11.81 14.06 -11.32
N PRO A 25 -11.19 14.95 -10.49
CA PRO A 25 -10.35 16.04 -10.98
C PRO A 25 -9.12 15.54 -11.73
N PHE A 26 -8.52 14.44 -11.29
CA PHE A 26 -7.31 13.84 -11.89
C PHE A 26 -7.61 13.13 -13.21
N ARG A 27 -8.82 12.59 -13.38
CA ARG A 27 -9.27 12.01 -14.66
C ARG A 27 -9.48 13.07 -15.71
N LYS A 28 -10.15 14.18 -15.37
CA LYS A 28 -10.53 15.23 -16.33
C LYS A 28 -9.34 16.11 -16.75
N LYS A 29 -8.44 16.44 -15.81
CA LYS A 29 -7.33 17.37 -16.06
C LYS A 29 -5.97 16.69 -16.28
N GLY A 30 -5.79 15.46 -15.81
CA GLY A 30 -4.47 14.82 -15.76
C GLY A 30 -4.23 13.76 -16.83
N GLY A 31 -5.20 13.46 -17.72
CA GLY A 31 -5.05 12.40 -18.70
C GLY A 31 -4.89 10.99 -18.08
N CYS A 32 -5.05 10.87 -16.75
CA CYS A 32 -4.90 9.62 -16.03
C CYS A 32 -6.14 8.74 -16.25
N GLN A 33 -6.02 7.74 -17.13
CA GLN A 33 -7.11 6.79 -17.36
C GLN A 33 -7.08 5.71 -16.28
N ILE A 34 -8.05 5.78 -15.36
CA ILE A 34 -8.26 4.75 -14.32
C ILE A 34 -9.39 3.84 -14.77
N HIS A 35 -9.06 2.59 -15.06
CA HIS A 35 -10.03 1.60 -15.55
C HIS A 35 -10.38 0.52 -14.51
N SER A 36 -9.74 0.54 -13.35
CA SER A 36 -9.88 -0.49 -12.31
C SER A 36 -10.80 -0.03 -11.18
N ALA A 37 -11.88 -0.78 -10.93
CA ALA A 37 -12.72 -0.57 -9.75
C ALA A 37 -11.95 -0.69 -8.44
N VAL A 38 -10.98 -1.61 -8.37
CA VAL A 38 -10.09 -1.79 -7.20
C VAL A 38 -9.33 -0.51 -6.89
N THR A 39 -8.85 0.23 -7.91
CA THR A 39 -8.15 1.50 -7.71
C THR A 39 -9.08 2.56 -7.09
N TYR A 40 -10.34 2.62 -7.52
CA TYR A 40 -11.32 3.53 -6.91
C TYR A 40 -11.65 3.12 -5.47
N MET A 41 -11.84 1.83 -5.20
CA MET A 41 -12.08 1.34 -3.84
C MET A 41 -10.90 1.66 -2.92
N MET A 42 -9.66 1.45 -3.35
CA MET A 42 -8.47 1.81 -2.57
C MET A 42 -8.41 3.32 -2.29
N ALA A 43 -8.71 4.16 -3.29
CA ALA A 43 -8.77 5.61 -3.08
C ALA A 43 -9.86 6.01 -2.08
N GLY A 44 -11.04 5.39 -2.19
CA GLY A 44 -12.14 5.65 -1.28
C GLY A 44 -11.86 5.19 0.15
N LEU A 45 -11.20 4.04 0.33
CA LEU A 45 -10.78 3.58 1.66
C LEU A 45 -9.80 4.56 2.31
N LEU A 46 -8.84 5.11 1.55
CA LEU A 46 -7.96 6.16 2.05
C LEU A 46 -8.76 7.41 2.47
N VAL A 47 -9.70 7.87 1.62
CA VAL A 47 -10.54 9.05 1.92
C VAL A 47 -11.40 8.81 3.16
N LEU A 48 -12.04 7.63 3.25
CA LEU A 48 -12.87 7.26 4.40
C LEU A 48 -12.05 7.13 5.67
N ASN A 49 -10.81 6.61 5.59
CA ASN A 49 -9.93 6.56 6.74
C ASN A 49 -9.57 7.95 7.26
N VAL A 50 -9.12 8.84 6.37
CA VAL A 50 -8.79 10.23 6.74
C VAL A 50 -10.02 10.94 7.30
N TYR A 51 -11.20 10.74 6.71
CA TYR A 51 -12.47 11.23 7.23
C TYR A 51 -12.76 10.72 8.65
N ALA A 52 -12.62 9.41 8.89
CA ALA A 52 -12.85 8.80 10.20
C ALA A 52 -11.88 9.33 11.27
N GLU A 53 -10.60 9.53 10.90
CA GLU A 53 -9.62 10.14 11.79
C GLU A 53 -9.99 11.57 12.15
N TYR A 54 -10.37 12.42 11.16
CA TYR A 54 -10.85 13.79 11.45
C TYR A 54 -12.10 13.78 12.31
N PHE A 55 -13.08 12.93 11.99
CA PHE A 55 -14.31 12.82 12.78
C PHE A 55 -14.03 12.44 14.23
N SER A 56 -13.09 11.51 14.42
CA SER A 56 -12.69 11.05 15.76
C SER A 56 -12.04 12.12 16.63
N LEU A 57 -11.55 13.23 16.06
CA LEU A 57 -11.05 14.36 16.87
C LEU A 57 -12.16 15.07 17.65
N PHE A 58 -13.42 14.92 17.23
CA PHE A 58 -14.55 15.66 17.78
C PHE A 58 -15.60 14.77 18.44
N ALA A 59 -15.76 13.53 17.97
CA ALA A 59 -16.79 12.62 18.44
C ALA A 59 -16.44 11.14 18.21
N GLY A 60 -17.17 10.25 18.88
CA GLY A 60 -17.12 8.82 18.60
C GLY A 60 -17.51 8.49 17.15
N VAL A 61 -16.79 7.54 16.55
CA VAL A 61 -16.97 7.15 15.14
C VAL A 61 -18.04 6.05 15.07
N GLY A 62 -19.29 6.44 14.84
CA GLY A 62 -20.45 5.56 14.76
C GLY A 62 -21.50 6.07 13.78
N PHE A 63 -22.77 6.01 14.18
CA PHE A 63 -23.93 6.34 13.34
C PHE A 63 -23.78 7.63 12.53
N TRP A 64 -23.43 8.74 13.20
CA TRP A 64 -23.35 10.04 12.53
C TRP A 64 -22.20 10.09 11.50
N ALA A 65 -21.07 9.45 11.81
CA ALA A 65 -19.96 9.36 10.87
C ALA A 65 -20.37 8.58 9.61
N SER A 66 -21.03 7.43 9.78
CA SER A 66 -21.52 6.58 8.67
C SER A 66 -22.58 7.31 7.85
N LEU A 67 -23.56 7.97 8.51
CA LEU A 67 -24.62 8.71 7.82
C LEU A 67 -24.08 9.83 6.93
N ILE A 68 -23.15 10.64 7.44
CA ILE A 68 -22.54 11.74 6.68
C ILE A 68 -21.73 11.20 5.49
N ALA A 69 -20.97 10.12 5.68
CA ALA A 69 -20.18 9.52 4.60
C ALA A 69 -21.07 8.93 3.50
N VAL A 70 -22.14 8.24 3.87
CA VAL A 70 -23.13 7.69 2.90
C VAL A 70 -23.79 8.84 2.12
N PHE A 71 -24.21 9.89 2.82
CA PHE A 71 -24.81 11.07 2.16
C PHE A 71 -23.84 11.74 1.19
N ALA A 72 -22.58 11.92 1.59
CA ALA A 72 -21.53 12.46 0.72
C ALA A 72 -21.27 11.57 -0.51
N ALA A 73 -21.25 10.24 -0.34
CA ALA A 73 -21.08 9.30 -1.43
C ALA A 73 -22.26 9.32 -2.42
N VAL A 74 -23.49 9.40 -1.90
CA VAL A 74 -24.70 9.51 -2.73
C VAL A 74 -24.69 10.80 -3.53
N ILE A 75 -24.41 11.94 -2.90
CA ILE A 75 -24.29 13.24 -3.59
C ILE A 75 -23.19 13.16 -4.65
N GLY A 76 -22.00 12.68 -4.31
CA GLY A 76 -20.89 12.49 -5.25
C GLY A 76 -21.28 11.61 -6.46
N GLY A 77 -21.99 10.51 -6.20
CA GLY A 77 -22.52 9.61 -7.22
C GLY A 77 -23.55 10.29 -8.13
N MET A 78 -24.47 11.09 -7.56
CA MET A 78 -25.47 11.86 -8.33
C MET A 78 -24.81 12.92 -9.20
N LEU A 79 -23.86 13.68 -8.67
CA LEU A 79 -23.14 14.72 -9.41
C LEU A 79 -22.32 14.14 -10.58
N LEU A 80 -21.77 12.94 -10.39
CA LEU A 80 -20.92 12.26 -11.38
C LEU A 80 -21.65 11.14 -12.14
N ARG A 81 -22.98 11.11 -12.10
CA ARG A 81 -23.79 10.01 -12.69
C ARG A 81 -23.48 9.71 -14.16
N ARG A 82 -23.15 10.74 -14.96
CA ARG A 82 -22.77 10.57 -16.37
C ARG A 82 -21.42 9.89 -16.50
N ASP A 83 -20.42 10.36 -15.74
CA ASP A 83 -19.06 9.78 -15.72
C ASP A 83 -19.09 8.33 -15.22
N LEU A 84 -19.95 8.00 -14.23
CA LEU A 84 -20.21 6.64 -13.74
C LEU A 84 -20.82 5.76 -14.83
N ALA A 85 -21.85 6.25 -15.51
CA ALA A 85 -22.46 5.51 -16.62
C ALA A 85 -21.46 5.24 -17.75
N ASP A 86 -20.61 6.20 -18.06
CA ASP A 86 -19.57 6.03 -19.08
C ASP A 86 -18.47 5.04 -18.61
N PHE A 87 -18.08 5.06 -17.35
CA PHE A 87 -17.15 4.05 -16.80
C PHE A 87 -17.70 2.63 -17.01
N PHE A 88 -18.97 2.39 -16.69
CA PHE A 88 -19.58 1.08 -16.87
C PHE A 88 -19.84 0.73 -18.35
N LYS A 89 -20.11 1.72 -19.23
CA LYS A 89 -20.23 1.52 -20.68
C LYS A 89 -18.88 1.19 -21.30
N ILE A 90 -17.82 1.94 -20.98
CA ILE A 90 -16.45 1.71 -21.48
C ILE A 90 -15.97 0.32 -21.05
N SER A 91 -16.24 -0.08 -19.82
CA SER A 91 -15.97 -1.44 -19.32
C SER A 91 -16.69 -2.50 -20.16
N LYS A 92 -17.96 -2.25 -20.59
CA LYS A 92 -18.69 -3.13 -21.52
C LYS A 92 -18.12 -3.07 -22.93
N ILE A 93 -17.75 -1.90 -23.46
CA ILE A 93 -17.23 -1.69 -24.82
C ILE A 93 -15.82 -2.27 -24.95
N GLN A 94 -14.92 -2.07 -23.97
CA GLN A 94 -13.59 -2.72 -23.97
C GLN A 94 -13.73 -4.24 -23.88
N ALA A 95 -14.75 -4.74 -23.20
CA ALA A 95 -15.11 -6.14 -23.24
C ALA A 95 -15.63 -6.57 -24.64
N CYS A 96 -16.25 -5.66 -25.42
CA CYS A 96 -16.77 -5.91 -26.78
C CYS A 96 -15.73 -5.65 -27.89
N GLN A 97 -14.92 -4.58 -27.85
CA GLN A 97 -13.99 -4.19 -28.93
C GLN A 97 -12.83 -5.17 -29.10
N LYS A 98 -12.40 -5.87 -28.05
CA LYS A 98 -11.53 -7.05 -28.20
C LYS A 98 -12.16 -8.18 -29.05
N LYS A 99 -13.39 -7.99 -29.51
CA LYS A 99 -14.15 -8.89 -30.37
C LYS A 99 -14.00 -8.60 -31.84
N THR A 100 -13.76 -7.34 -32.23
CA THR A 100 -13.78 -6.88 -33.64
C THR A 100 -12.41 -6.98 -34.33
N GLU A 101 -11.32 -7.07 -33.58
CA GLU A 101 -9.96 -7.18 -34.15
C GLU A 101 -9.54 -8.62 -34.57
N ARG A 102 -10.44 -9.60 -34.48
CA ARG A 102 -10.24 -10.96 -35.02
C ARG A 102 -11.37 -11.28 -35.98
N SER A 103 -11.10 -10.94 -37.24
CA SER A 103 -11.88 -11.13 -38.43
C SER A 103 -12.47 -12.52 -38.66
N ASP A 104 -13.64 -12.55 -39.16
CA ASP A 104 -14.31 -13.29 -40.25
C ASP A 104 -14.47 -14.82 -40.27
N GLU A 105 -13.97 -15.60 -39.33
CA GLU A 105 -14.32 -17.02 -39.28
C GLU A 105 -14.81 -17.44 -37.88
N GLY A 106 -16.12 -17.70 -37.76
CA GLY A 106 -16.68 -18.40 -36.59
C GLY A 106 -17.32 -17.53 -35.51
N ILE A 107 -18.27 -16.64 -35.87
CA ILE A 107 -18.93 -15.71 -34.93
C ILE A 107 -19.66 -16.43 -33.78
N GLU A 108 -20.19 -17.60 -33.97
CA GLU A 108 -20.93 -18.35 -32.93
C GLU A 108 -19.98 -19.05 -31.93
N ASN A 109 -18.89 -19.65 -32.40
CA ASN A 109 -17.88 -20.26 -31.55
C ASN A 109 -17.12 -19.22 -30.71
N SER A 110 -16.89 -18.03 -31.25
CA SER A 110 -16.23 -16.94 -30.53
C SER A 110 -17.09 -16.36 -29.40
N LYS A 111 -18.41 -16.29 -29.56
CA LYS A 111 -19.35 -15.84 -28.52
C LYS A 111 -19.42 -16.81 -27.34
N SER A 112 -19.41 -18.12 -27.60
CA SER A 112 -19.46 -19.15 -26.55
C SER A 112 -18.15 -19.19 -25.75
N LEU A 113 -16.99 -19.11 -26.42
CA LEU A 113 -15.66 -19.04 -25.80
C LEU A 113 -15.47 -17.76 -24.97
N TRP A 114 -15.97 -16.62 -25.44
CA TRP A 114 -15.92 -15.35 -24.71
C TRP A 114 -16.79 -15.38 -23.44
N ARG A 115 -18.04 -15.92 -23.55
CA ARG A 115 -18.90 -16.15 -22.37
C ARG A 115 -18.25 -17.07 -21.35
N LYS A 116 -17.61 -18.17 -21.79
CA LYS A 116 -16.89 -19.11 -20.93
C LYS A 116 -15.70 -18.43 -20.22
N LYS A 117 -14.91 -17.63 -20.96
CA LYS A 117 -13.73 -16.94 -20.41
C LYS A 117 -14.11 -15.88 -19.37
N ASN A 118 -15.16 -15.10 -19.62
CA ASN A 118 -15.63 -14.10 -18.63
C ASN A 118 -16.26 -14.78 -17.41
N LYS A 119 -17.00 -15.88 -17.58
CA LYS A 119 -17.50 -16.68 -16.45
C LYS A 119 -16.38 -17.17 -15.54
N ALA A 120 -15.28 -17.68 -16.12
CA ALA A 120 -14.13 -18.14 -15.32
C ALA A 120 -13.49 -17.02 -14.49
N VAL A 121 -13.38 -15.81 -15.04
CA VAL A 121 -12.87 -14.63 -14.31
C VAL A 121 -13.81 -14.23 -13.16
N TRP A 122 -15.11 -14.21 -13.41
CA TRP A 122 -16.09 -13.92 -12.34
C TRP A 122 -16.11 -15.00 -11.26
N LEU A 123 -16.00 -16.28 -11.62
CA LEU A 123 -15.90 -17.38 -10.67
C LEU A 123 -14.61 -17.26 -9.83
N LEU A 124 -13.48 -16.85 -10.43
CA LEU A 124 -12.25 -16.61 -9.69
C LEU A 124 -12.43 -15.51 -8.65
N TYR A 125 -12.99 -14.35 -9.03
CA TYR A 125 -13.22 -13.27 -8.07
C TYR A 125 -14.25 -13.62 -7.00
N ALA A 126 -15.32 -14.32 -7.36
CA ALA A 126 -16.30 -14.83 -6.39
C ALA A 126 -15.64 -15.84 -5.43
N GLY A 127 -14.83 -16.76 -5.95
CA GLY A 127 -14.07 -17.69 -5.13
C GLY A 127 -13.10 -17.01 -4.17
N LEU A 128 -12.36 -15.98 -4.63
CA LEU A 128 -11.49 -15.17 -3.76
C LEU A 128 -12.31 -14.44 -2.69
N THR A 129 -13.45 -13.85 -3.06
CA THR A 129 -14.32 -13.16 -2.10
C THR A 129 -14.81 -14.11 -1.00
N LEU A 130 -15.29 -15.31 -1.38
CA LEU A 130 -15.73 -16.32 -0.42
C LEU A 130 -14.57 -16.82 0.47
N LEU A 131 -13.40 -17.08 -0.13
CA LEU A 131 -12.21 -17.54 0.59
C LEU A 131 -11.75 -16.53 1.64
N PHE A 132 -11.60 -15.26 1.25
CA PHE A 132 -11.17 -14.22 2.19
C PHE A 132 -12.24 -13.85 3.20
N ALA A 133 -13.53 -13.88 2.84
CA ALA A 133 -14.63 -13.71 3.81
C ALA A 133 -14.63 -14.83 4.85
N TYR A 134 -14.34 -16.07 4.43
CA TYR A 134 -14.20 -17.19 5.33
C TYR A 134 -13.01 -17.00 6.29
N GLY A 135 -11.81 -16.67 5.78
CA GLY A 135 -10.62 -16.40 6.62
C GLY A 135 -10.78 -15.19 7.55
N SER A 136 -11.62 -14.21 7.17
CA SER A 136 -11.94 -13.05 8.01
C SER A 136 -13.05 -13.33 9.02
N SER A 137 -13.83 -14.42 8.84
CA SER A 137 -14.88 -14.78 9.80
C SER A 137 -14.33 -15.47 11.03
N ARG A 138 -13.24 -16.19 10.88
CA ARG A 138 -12.60 -16.95 11.94
C ARG A 138 -11.11 -17.11 11.67
N GLY A 139 -10.34 -17.16 12.73
CA GLY A 139 -8.91 -17.38 12.64
C GLY A 139 -8.23 -17.24 13.99
N TYR A 140 -6.95 -17.01 13.93
CA TYR A 140 -6.13 -16.72 15.09
C TYR A 140 -6.11 -15.21 15.35
N MET A 141 -6.70 -14.79 16.47
CA MET A 141 -6.59 -13.40 16.92
C MET A 141 -5.16 -13.14 17.35
N HIS A 142 -4.52 -12.19 16.67
CA HIS A 142 -3.16 -11.76 16.99
C HIS A 142 -3.07 -11.32 18.47
N TYR A 143 -1.96 -11.64 19.16
CA TYR A 143 -1.77 -11.32 20.57
C TYR A 143 -2.04 -9.84 20.89
N ASP A 144 -1.48 -8.93 20.07
CA ASP A 144 -1.66 -7.48 20.25
C ASP A 144 -3.12 -7.05 20.05
N THR A 145 -3.96 -7.85 19.40
CA THR A 145 -5.39 -7.54 19.24
C THR A 145 -6.12 -7.59 20.58
N GLY A 146 -5.88 -8.62 21.38
CA GLY A 146 -6.40 -8.70 22.74
C GLY A 146 -5.66 -7.79 23.72
N LEU A 147 -4.38 -7.49 23.47
CA LEU A 147 -3.60 -6.62 24.34
C LEU A 147 -4.04 -5.15 24.25
N TYR A 148 -4.31 -4.62 23.01
CA TYR A 148 -4.70 -3.22 22.88
C TYR A 148 -5.47 -2.84 21.62
N HIS A 149 -5.36 -3.55 20.46
CA HIS A 149 -6.01 -3.10 19.22
C HIS A 149 -7.52 -3.00 19.38
N ALA A 150 -8.16 -4.02 19.95
CA ALA A 150 -9.60 -4.08 20.12
C ALA A 150 -10.13 -2.93 20.98
N GLN A 151 -9.46 -2.66 22.09
CA GLN A 151 -9.80 -1.53 22.98
C GLN A 151 -9.51 -0.18 22.31
N ALA A 152 -8.39 -0.04 21.59
CA ALA A 152 -8.08 1.20 20.89
C ALA A 152 -9.15 1.54 19.84
N ILE A 153 -9.69 0.54 19.14
CA ILE A 153 -10.81 0.72 18.21
C ILE A 153 -12.07 1.11 18.97
N ARG A 154 -12.39 0.44 20.09
CA ARG A 154 -13.58 0.75 20.90
C ARG A 154 -13.53 2.16 21.48
N TRP A 155 -12.36 2.64 21.92
CA TRP A 155 -12.19 4.03 22.33
C TRP A 155 -12.58 5.01 21.23
N ILE A 156 -12.23 4.71 19.98
CA ILE A 156 -12.59 5.53 18.82
C ILE A 156 -14.10 5.45 18.53
N GLU A 157 -14.71 4.29 18.66
CA GLU A 157 -16.15 4.08 18.46
C GLU A 157 -16.97 4.88 19.50
N GLU A 158 -16.61 4.78 20.78
CA GLU A 158 -17.40 5.35 21.88
C GLU A 158 -17.13 6.86 22.08
N TYR A 159 -15.85 7.25 22.06
CA TYR A 159 -15.44 8.60 22.48
C TYR A 159 -14.69 9.39 21.41
N GLY A 160 -14.17 8.76 20.38
CA GLY A 160 -13.20 9.36 19.47
C GLY A 160 -11.79 9.38 20.07
N VAL A 161 -11.14 10.54 20.06
CA VAL A 161 -9.84 10.70 20.71
C VAL A 161 -10.03 11.19 22.15
N VAL A 162 -9.34 10.55 23.10
CA VAL A 162 -9.35 10.91 24.51
C VAL A 162 -7.97 11.40 24.93
N PRO A 163 -7.83 12.63 25.45
CA PRO A 163 -6.55 13.18 25.86
C PRO A 163 -5.87 12.33 26.94
N GLY A 164 -4.58 12.05 26.76
CA GLY A 164 -3.81 11.29 27.74
C GLY A 164 -4.19 9.81 27.87
N LEU A 165 -4.90 9.24 26.91
CA LEU A 165 -5.29 7.82 26.92
C LEU A 165 -4.07 6.88 27.09
N ALA A 166 -2.88 7.30 26.63
CA ALA A 166 -1.64 6.57 26.82
C ALA A 166 -1.22 6.43 28.29
N ASN A 167 -1.74 7.26 29.23
CA ASN A 167 -1.51 7.09 30.66
C ASN A 167 -2.30 5.90 31.24
N LEU A 168 -3.46 5.57 30.64
CA LEU A 168 -4.22 4.38 31.01
C LEU A 168 -3.50 3.10 30.54
N HIS A 169 -2.99 3.10 29.32
CA HIS A 169 -2.19 2.02 28.75
C HIS A 169 -1.26 2.56 27.68
N SER A 170 0.07 2.38 27.85
CA SER A 170 1.11 2.91 26.93
C SER A 170 0.87 2.50 25.49
N ARG A 171 0.38 1.26 25.25
CA ARG A 171 0.11 0.76 23.90
C ARG A 171 -1.00 1.52 23.16
N PHE A 172 -1.90 2.23 23.86
CA PHE A 172 -2.85 3.13 23.20
C PHE A 172 -2.16 4.33 22.54
N GLY A 173 -0.96 4.69 23.00
CA GLY A 173 -0.11 5.69 22.36
C GLY A 173 0.35 5.30 20.94
N TYR A 174 0.36 4.00 20.59
CA TYR A 174 0.60 3.51 19.22
C TYR A 174 -0.63 3.72 18.35
N ASN A 175 -0.97 4.94 18.17
CA ASN A 175 -2.07 5.37 17.32
C ASN A 175 -1.86 4.91 15.87
N SER A 176 -2.81 4.19 15.31
CA SER A 176 -2.82 3.77 13.92
C SER A 176 -4.03 4.33 13.21
N ALA A 177 -3.82 4.90 12.01
CA ALA A 177 -4.91 5.34 11.16
C ALA A 177 -5.91 4.22 10.87
N SER A 178 -5.44 2.97 10.73
CA SER A 178 -6.30 1.81 10.46
C SER A 178 -7.32 1.53 11.56
N PHE A 179 -7.07 1.95 12.80
CA PHE A 179 -8.04 1.79 13.89
C PHE A 179 -9.27 2.67 13.70
N ALA A 180 -9.07 3.89 13.20
CA ALA A 180 -10.20 4.77 12.87
C ALA A 180 -11.05 4.22 11.72
N LEU A 181 -10.42 3.61 10.72
CA LEU A 181 -11.14 2.93 9.64
C LEU A 181 -11.88 1.67 10.13
N SER A 182 -11.26 0.91 11.04
CA SER A 182 -11.90 -0.25 11.66
C SER A 182 -13.08 0.15 12.53
N ALA A 183 -12.98 1.25 13.29
CA ALA A 183 -14.08 1.81 14.05
C ALA A 183 -15.23 2.30 13.14
N PHE A 184 -14.89 2.93 12.01
CA PHE A 184 -15.87 3.42 11.04
C PHE A 184 -16.71 2.30 10.42
N PHE A 185 -16.13 1.13 10.20
CA PHE A 185 -16.78 -0.05 9.61
C PHE A 185 -17.06 -1.14 10.66
N SER A 186 -17.11 -0.83 11.93
CA SER A 186 -17.44 -1.84 12.95
C SER A 186 -18.94 -2.15 13.02
N GLU A 187 -19.77 -1.17 12.64
CA GLU A 187 -21.24 -1.22 12.67
C GLU A 187 -21.80 -1.65 14.04
N THR A 188 -21.03 -1.50 15.14
CA THR A 188 -21.43 -1.87 16.52
C THR A 188 -22.71 -1.16 16.92
N TRP A 189 -22.87 0.11 16.52
CA TRP A 189 -24.06 0.92 16.77
C TRP A 189 -25.34 0.37 16.12
N LEU A 190 -25.22 -0.41 15.03
CA LEU A 190 -26.34 -0.99 14.27
C LEU A 190 -26.63 -2.43 14.70
N ILE A 191 -25.57 -3.22 14.89
CA ILE A 191 -25.66 -4.68 15.04
C ILE A 191 -25.55 -5.09 16.52
N GLY A 192 -25.09 -4.19 17.40
CA GLY A 192 -24.87 -4.45 18.83
C GLY A 192 -23.63 -5.30 19.12
N ARG A 193 -22.79 -5.57 18.11
CA ARG A 193 -21.52 -6.31 18.26
C ARG A 193 -20.50 -5.82 17.22
N PRO A 194 -19.20 -5.81 17.54
CA PRO A 194 -18.18 -5.35 16.62
C PRO A 194 -17.94 -6.33 15.46
N MET A 195 -17.69 -5.78 14.27
CA MET A 195 -17.25 -6.54 13.11
C MET A 195 -16.01 -5.85 12.49
N HIS A 196 -14.82 -6.28 12.90
CA HIS A 196 -13.57 -5.68 12.43
C HIS A 196 -12.98 -6.46 11.24
N CYS A 197 -13.65 -6.43 10.10
CA CYS A 197 -13.29 -7.21 8.91
C CYS A 197 -12.61 -6.41 7.78
N VAL A 198 -12.20 -5.16 8.05
CA VAL A 198 -11.58 -4.26 7.07
C VAL A 198 -10.24 -4.80 6.56
N ALA A 199 -9.41 -5.42 7.43
CA ALA A 199 -8.14 -6.02 7.03
C ALA A 199 -8.33 -7.10 5.94
N GLY A 200 -9.34 -7.95 6.11
CA GLY A 200 -9.72 -8.96 5.11
C GLY A 200 -10.20 -8.36 3.80
N PHE A 201 -10.90 -7.21 3.84
CA PHE A 201 -11.31 -6.51 2.62
C PHE A 201 -10.10 -5.94 1.86
N PHE A 202 -9.12 -5.34 2.53
CA PHE A 202 -7.85 -4.95 1.92
C PHE A 202 -7.11 -6.15 1.31
N ALA A 203 -7.09 -7.28 2.02
CA ALA A 203 -6.49 -8.52 1.53
C ALA A 203 -7.19 -9.01 0.25
N LEU A 204 -8.52 -8.96 0.19
CA LEU A 204 -9.29 -9.27 -1.02
C LEU A 204 -8.92 -8.34 -2.19
N LEU A 205 -8.83 -7.04 -1.97
CA LEU A 205 -8.43 -6.09 -3.02
C LEU A 205 -7.02 -6.36 -3.53
N CYS A 206 -6.06 -6.68 -2.64
CA CYS A 206 -4.72 -7.10 -3.01
C CYS A 206 -4.72 -8.44 -3.77
N ALA A 207 -5.52 -9.41 -3.35
CA ALA A 207 -5.68 -10.68 -4.06
C ALA A 207 -6.24 -10.49 -5.47
N CYS A 208 -7.25 -9.62 -5.63
CA CYS A 208 -7.79 -9.25 -6.94
C CYS A 208 -6.72 -8.60 -7.83
N LYS A 209 -5.88 -7.74 -7.28
CA LYS A 209 -4.77 -7.12 -8.02
C LYS A 209 -3.73 -8.15 -8.46
N CYS A 210 -3.30 -9.05 -7.57
CA CYS A 210 -2.37 -10.13 -7.90
C CYS A 210 -2.95 -11.06 -8.98
N ALA A 211 -4.22 -11.45 -8.86
CA ALA A 211 -4.91 -12.26 -9.86
C ALA A 211 -4.97 -11.56 -11.23
N ALA A 212 -5.27 -10.25 -11.25
CA ALA A 212 -5.26 -9.45 -12.48
C ALA A 212 -3.85 -9.39 -13.11
N GLY A 213 -2.78 -9.24 -12.30
CA GLY A 213 -1.39 -9.28 -12.72
C GLY A 213 -1.03 -10.61 -13.40
N LEU A 214 -1.33 -11.74 -12.75
CA LEU A 214 -1.08 -13.09 -13.31
C LEU A 214 -1.93 -13.36 -14.55
N MET A 215 -3.17 -12.89 -14.62
CA MET A 215 -3.97 -12.97 -15.86
C MET A 215 -3.36 -12.13 -16.99
N ALA A 216 -2.78 -10.97 -16.67
CA ALA A 216 -2.07 -10.15 -17.65
C ALA A 216 -0.78 -10.82 -18.12
N PHE A 217 -0.01 -11.46 -17.24
CA PHE A 217 1.15 -12.29 -17.59
C PHE A 217 0.77 -13.38 -18.61
N TRP A 218 -0.30 -14.14 -18.33
CA TRP A 218 -0.77 -15.22 -19.20
C TRP A 218 -1.13 -14.75 -20.62
N LYS A 219 -1.70 -13.53 -20.72
CA LYS A 219 -2.03 -12.91 -22.02
C LYS A 219 -0.80 -12.38 -22.76
N ARG A 220 0.13 -11.78 -22.01
CA ARG A 220 1.32 -11.10 -22.54
C ARG A 220 2.39 -12.08 -23.01
N LYS A 221 2.49 -13.25 -22.39
CA LYS A 221 3.51 -14.28 -22.61
C LYS A 221 4.96 -13.77 -22.48
N LYS A 222 5.16 -12.67 -21.78
CA LYS A 222 6.45 -12.08 -21.43
C LYS A 222 6.47 -11.86 -19.93
N VAL A 223 7.53 -12.33 -19.27
CA VAL A 223 7.73 -12.16 -17.82
C VAL A 223 8.15 -10.73 -17.53
N ARG A 224 7.62 -10.18 -16.43
CA ARG A 224 7.93 -8.86 -15.89
C ARG A 224 8.25 -8.96 -14.41
N ILE A 225 8.90 -7.93 -13.85
CA ILE A 225 9.19 -7.84 -12.40
C ILE A 225 7.89 -7.82 -11.60
N SER A 226 6.87 -7.13 -12.09
CA SER A 226 5.54 -7.09 -11.47
C SER A 226 4.87 -8.47 -11.31
N ASP A 227 5.23 -9.45 -12.14
CA ASP A 227 4.74 -10.82 -12.01
C ASP A 227 5.32 -11.52 -10.77
N PHE A 228 6.61 -11.28 -10.47
CA PHE A 228 7.25 -11.76 -9.23
C PHE A 228 6.66 -11.08 -8.00
N LEU A 229 6.33 -9.81 -8.08
CA LEU A 229 5.65 -9.12 -6.98
C LEU A 229 4.23 -9.65 -6.75
N SER A 230 3.52 -10.05 -7.81
CA SER A 230 2.22 -10.72 -7.68
C SER A 230 2.34 -12.06 -6.92
N ILE A 231 3.41 -12.84 -7.17
CA ILE A 231 3.72 -14.06 -6.41
C ILE A 231 3.99 -13.71 -4.94
N GLY A 232 4.81 -12.68 -4.69
CA GLY A 232 5.11 -12.22 -3.33
C GLY A 232 3.87 -11.74 -2.57
N GLY A 233 2.98 -11.02 -3.25
CA GLY A 233 1.70 -10.62 -2.68
C GLY A 233 0.81 -11.82 -2.31
N ILE A 234 0.70 -12.81 -3.20
CA ILE A 234 -0.05 -14.05 -2.90
C ILE A 234 0.61 -14.83 -1.76
N PHE A 235 1.96 -14.90 -1.75
CA PHE A 235 2.67 -15.52 -0.65
C PHE A 235 2.32 -14.89 0.69
N TYR A 236 2.38 -13.55 0.77
CA TYR A 236 2.05 -12.80 1.97
C TYR A 236 0.59 -13.04 2.40
N LEU A 237 -0.37 -12.96 1.45
CA LEU A 237 -1.78 -13.20 1.72
C LEU A 237 -2.05 -14.60 2.30
N ILE A 238 -1.33 -15.63 1.82
CA ILE A 238 -1.42 -16.97 2.38
C ILE A 238 -0.75 -17.06 3.76
N ALA A 239 0.39 -16.39 3.95
CA ALA A 239 1.11 -16.39 5.23
C ALA A 239 0.25 -15.82 6.37
N VAL A 240 -0.51 -14.74 6.10
CA VAL A 240 -1.36 -14.07 7.11
C VAL A 240 -2.83 -14.53 7.07
N PHE A 241 -3.17 -15.54 6.28
CA PHE A 241 -4.56 -15.96 6.06
C PHE A 241 -5.30 -16.32 7.36
N ARG A 242 -4.61 -17.00 8.30
CA ARG A 242 -5.20 -17.36 9.60
C ARG A 242 -5.46 -16.16 10.52
N GLU A 243 -4.80 -15.05 10.28
CA GLU A 243 -4.81 -13.87 11.13
C GLU A 243 -5.66 -12.74 10.55
N MET A 244 -6.34 -12.97 9.40
CA MET A 244 -7.18 -11.99 8.71
C MET A 244 -8.40 -11.53 9.53
N VAL A 245 -8.74 -12.26 10.58
CA VAL A 245 -9.77 -11.91 11.55
C VAL A 245 -9.33 -10.76 12.48
N SER A 246 -8.02 -10.53 12.59
CA SER A 246 -7.44 -9.51 13.47
C SER A 246 -7.37 -8.14 12.80
N PRO A 247 -7.81 -7.04 13.46
CA PRO A 247 -7.65 -5.67 12.97
C PRO A 247 -6.24 -5.11 13.24
N ALA A 248 -5.20 -5.95 13.11
CA ALA A 248 -3.82 -5.56 13.41
C ALA A 248 -3.26 -4.59 12.36
N SER A 249 -2.68 -3.47 12.81
CA SER A 249 -2.13 -2.42 11.96
C SER A 249 -1.02 -2.91 11.02
N ASP A 250 -0.31 -3.97 11.40
CA ASP A 250 0.76 -4.58 10.59
C ASP A 250 0.23 -5.06 9.24
N TYR A 251 -0.93 -5.71 9.23
CA TYR A 251 -1.54 -6.24 8.00
C TYR A 251 -1.97 -5.11 7.07
N PHE A 252 -2.60 -4.07 7.61
CA PHE A 252 -2.99 -2.90 6.82
C PHE A 252 -1.79 -2.24 6.16
N ALA A 253 -0.74 -1.97 6.92
CA ALA A 253 0.47 -1.33 6.43
C ALA A 253 1.12 -2.15 5.29
N MET A 254 1.27 -3.45 5.48
CA MET A 254 1.87 -4.33 4.46
C MET A 254 1.00 -4.43 3.20
N LEU A 255 -0.32 -4.56 3.34
CA LEU A 255 -1.24 -4.65 2.20
C LEU A 255 -1.25 -3.36 1.37
N VAL A 256 -1.25 -2.19 2.04
CA VAL A 256 -1.15 -0.90 1.35
C VAL A 256 0.18 -0.79 0.62
N LEU A 257 1.30 -1.12 1.26
CA LEU A 257 2.62 -1.09 0.61
C LEU A 257 2.70 -2.03 -0.59
N PHE A 258 2.24 -3.28 -0.47
CA PHE A 258 2.22 -4.22 -1.59
C PHE A 258 1.42 -3.66 -2.77
N TRP A 259 0.23 -3.13 -2.50
CA TRP A 259 -0.61 -2.56 -3.55
C TRP A 259 0.06 -1.36 -4.24
N VAL A 260 0.64 -0.44 -3.46
CA VAL A 260 1.33 0.75 -3.98
C VAL A 260 2.54 0.37 -4.81
N ILE A 261 3.41 -0.49 -4.28
CA ILE A 261 4.66 -0.83 -4.95
C ILE A 261 4.43 -1.70 -6.20
N MET A 262 3.48 -2.62 -6.16
CA MET A 262 3.07 -3.35 -7.37
C MET A 262 2.59 -2.39 -8.46
N THR A 263 1.77 -1.40 -8.10
CA THR A 263 1.28 -0.39 -9.05
C THR A 263 2.42 0.51 -9.54
N TRP A 264 3.35 0.87 -8.66
CA TRP A 264 4.53 1.65 -9.01
C TRP A 264 5.43 0.94 -10.03
N VAL A 265 5.70 -0.33 -9.81
CA VAL A 265 6.51 -1.14 -10.73
C VAL A 265 5.79 -1.35 -12.06
N GLU A 266 4.48 -1.61 -12.06
CA GLU A 266 3.68 -1.72 -13.28
C GLU A 266 3.72 -0.45 -14.14
N LEU A 267 3.62 0.74 -13.51
CA LEU A 267 3.74 2.03 -14.19
C LEU A 267 5.13 2.22 -14.77
N TRP A 268 6.17 1.91 -13.99
CA TRP A 268 7.54 2.00 -14.46
C TRP A 268 7.82 1.07 -15.64
N GLU A 269 7.31 -0.19 -15.62
CA GLU A 269 7.43 -1.13 -16.71
C GLU A 269 6.69 -0.66 -17.98
N GLN A 270 5.51 -0.05 -17.83
CA GLN A 270 4.76 0.55 -18.95
C GLN A 270 5.54 1.70 -19.58
N GLU A 271 6.14 2.59 -18.78
CA GLU A 271 6.97 3.69 -19.28
C GLU A 271 8.26 3.20 -19.98
N ARG A 272 8.86 2.12 -19.48
CA ARG A 272 10.03 1.49 -20.09
C ARG A 272 9.69 0.88 -21.45
N ASP A 273 8.55 0.23 -21.56
CA ASP A 273 8.13 -0.45 -22.80
C ASP A 273 7.58 0.54 -23.84
N CYS A 274 7.13 1.73 -23.43
CA CYS A 274 6.61 2.80 -24.31
C CYS A 274 7.33 4.14 -24.05
N PRO A 275 8.61 4.30 -24.48
CA PRO A 275 9.42 5.47 -24.13
C PRO A 275 8.98 6.79 -24.79
N ILE A 276 8.06 6.76 -25.76
CA ILE A 276 7.62 7.93 -26.56
C ILE A 276 6.38 8.62 -25.94
N GLY A 277 5.79 8.03 -24.90
CA GLY A 277 4.62 8.58 -24.20
C GLY A 277 4.97 9.73 -23.25
N GLU A 278 3.98 10.61 -23.02
CA GLU A 278 4.07 11.63 -21.99
C GLU A 278 4.19 10.93 -20.62
N LYS A 279 5.21 11.28 -19.82
CA LYS A 279 5.41 10.65 -18.52
C LYS A 279 4.25 10.93 -17.60
N GLN A 280 3.70 9.89 -17.03
CA GLN A 280 2.54 9.92 -16.14
C GLN A 280 2.93 10.37 -14.73
N THR A 281 3.25 11.67 -14.56
CA THR A 281 3.61 12.23 -13.25
C THR A 281 2.48 12.12 -12.23
N VAL A 282 1.23 12.30 -12.67
CA VAL A 282 0.04 12.26 -11.81
C VAL A 282 -0.14 10.93 -11.09
N PRO A 283 -0.05 9.74 -11.74
CA PRO A 283 -0.15 8.46 -11.04
C PRO A 283 0.89 8.28 -9.94
N TYR A 284 2.16 8.63 -10.17
CA TYR A 284 3.20 8.54 -9.15
C TYR A 284 2.95 9.52 -7.99
N ALA A 285 2.49 10.74 -8.29
CA ALA A 285 2.13 11.71 -7.26
C ALA A 285 0.95 11.24 -6.41
N LEU A 286 -0.07 10.62 -7.02
CA LEU A 286 -1.18 10.00 -6.29
C LEU A 286 -0.72 8.82 -5.44
N LEU A 287 0.17 7.95 -5.97
CA LEU A 287 0.75 6.86 -5.18
C LEU A 287 1.56 7.37 -3.99
N SER A 288 2.18 8.55 -4.10
CA SER A 288 2.87 9.19 -2.98
C SER A 288 1.93 9.53 -1.82
N LEU A 289 0.66 9.86 -2.08
CA LEU A 289 -0.34 10.08 -1.02
C LEU A 289 -0.66 8.79 -0.26
N TYR A 290 -0.65 7.64 -0.93
CA TYR A 290 -0.78 6.34 -0.24
C TYR A 290 0.45 5.99 0.59
N LEU A 291 1.64 6.46 0.21
CA LEU A 291 2.85 6.28 1.04
C LEU A 291 2.75 7.11 2.32
N VAL A 292 2.22 8.34 2.24
CA VAL A 292 1.92 9.15 3.43
C VAL A 292 0.89 8.43 4.31
N TYR A 293 -0.18 7.92 3.71
CA TYR A 293 -1.18 7.13 4.42
C TYR A 293 -0.58 5.88 5.07
N ALA A 294 0.26 5.12 4.38
CA ALA A 294 0.93 3.95 4.97
C ALA A 294 1.76 4.33 6.21
N ALA A 295 2.42 5.50 6.21
CA ALA A 295 3.16 6.00 7.36
C ALA A 295 2.25 6.36 8.55
N THR A 296 1.01 6.81 8.32
CA THR A 296 0.02 7.03 9.40
C THR A 296 -0.58 5.72 9.92
N VAL A 297 -0.65 4.68 9.09
CA VAL A 297 -1.05 3.34 9.54
C VAL A 297 0.04 2.72 10.42
N LYS A 298 1.30 2.81 9.99
CA LYS A 298 2.43 2.30 10.77
C LYS A 298 3.69 3.11 10.48
N LEU A 299 4.22 3.78 11.48
CA LEU A 299 5.36 4.71 11.35
C LEU A 299 6.62 4.03 10.78
N SER A 300 6.81 2.72 11.01
CA SER A 300 7.94 1.97 10.44
C SER A 300 7.95 1.92 8.90
N THR A 301 6.85 2.23 8.23
CA THR A 301 6.78 2.32 6.77
C THR A 301 7.24 3.67 6.23
N ALA A 302 7.50 4.65 7.08
CA ALA A 302 7.86 6.02 6.67
C ALA A 302 9.13 6.09 5.79
N VAL A 303 10.02 5.11 5.89
CA VAL A 303 11.22 5.01 5.03
C VAL A 303 10.83 4.99 3.54
N ILE A 304 9.70 4.41 3.19
CA ILE A 304 9.24 4.33 1.80
C ILE A 304 8.80 5.70 1.25
N LEU A 305 8.58 6.70 2.11
CA LEU A 305 8.33 8.09 1.69
C LEU A 305 9.46 8.66 0.83
N LEU A 306 10.66 8.11 0.86
CA LEU A 306 11.75 8.49 -0.06
C LEU A 306 11.33 8.38 -1.54
N LEU A 307 10.37 7.52 -1.88
CA LEU A 307 9.83 7.41 -3.24
C LEU A 307 9.12 8.68 -3.71
N VAL A 308 8.64 9.53 -2.81
CA VAL A 308 8.04 10.84 -3.13
C VAL A 308 9.01 11.74 -3.91
N LEU A 309 10.32 11.55 -3.73
CA LEU A 309 11.34 12.29 -4.46
C LEU A 309 11.21 12.13 -5.98
N TYR A 310 10.74 10.97 -6.47
CA TYR A 310 10.61 10.75 -7.91
C TYR A 310 9.58 11.68 -8.57
N PRO A 311 8.29 11.67 -8.20
CA PRO A 311 7.32 12.62 -8.76
C PRO A 311 7.64 14.07 -8.40
N ALA A 312 8.26 14.35 -7.23
CA ALA A 312 8.69 15.70 -6.87
C ALA A 312 9.72 16.26 -7.89
N VAL A 313 10.76 15.48 -8.21
CA VAL A 313 11.76 15.85 -9.24
C VAL A 313 11.11 16.04 -10.61
N LEU A 314 10.16 15.18 -11.00
CA LEU A 314 9.44 15.33 -12.26
C LEU A 314 8.64 16.66 -12.32
N LEU A 315 7.91 16.97 -11.26
CA LEU A 315 7.11 18.21 -11.17
C LEU A 315 7.99 19.45 -11.11
N LEU A 316 9.10 19.42 -10.35
CA LEU A 316 10.08 20.52 -10.28
C LEU A 316 10.69 20.82 -11.65
N ARG A 317 11.10 19.79 -12.40
CA ARG A 317 11.64 19.95 -13.76
C ARG A 317 10.60 20.48 -14.75
N GLN A 318 9.33 20.15 -14.54
CA GLN A 318 8.22 20.68 -15.33
C GLN A 318 7.75 22.06 -14.86
N LYS A 319 8.32 22.61 -13.76
CA LYS A 319 7.95 23.90 -13.14
C LYS A 319 6.47 23.97 -12.74
N LYS A 320 5.87 22.84 -12.34
CA LYS A 320 4.46 22.72 -11.95
C LYS A 320 4.25 23.03 -10.46
N TRP A 321 4.63 24.25 -10.04
CA TRP A 321 4.63 24.67 -8.64
C TRP A 321 3.28 24.54 -7.94
N LEU A 322 2.18 24.87 -8.64
CA LEU A 322 0.83 24.76 -8.09
C LEU A 322 0.44 23.28 -7.81
N GLN A 323 0.88 22.36 -8.68
CA GLN A 323 0.65 20.94 -8.44
C GLN A 323 1.48 20.43 -7.27
N ILE A 324 2.73 20.89 -7.13
CA ILE A 324 3.57 20.56 -5.96
C ILE A 324 2.88 21.02 -4.69
N ALA A 325 2.46 22.29 -4.61
CA ALA A 325 1.75 22.82 -3.45
C ALA A 325 0.46 22.04 -3.16
N GLY A 326 -0.30 21.66 -4.20
CA GLY A 326 -1.51 20.86 -4.07
C GLY A 326 -1.25 19.46 -3.49
N TYR A 327 -0.20 18.76 -3.96
CA TYR A 327 0.15 17.43 -3.42
C TYR A 327 0.71 17.52 -2.00
N ILE A 328 1.47 18.57 -1.66
CA ILE A 328 1.91 18.83 -0.28
C ILE A 328 0.69 19.06 0.62
N ALA A 329 -0.25 19.90 0.20
CA ALA A 329 -1.47 20.18 0.96
C ALA A 329 -2.30 18.90 1.18
N LEU A 330 -2.44 18.04 0.15
CA LEU A 330 -3.11 16.75 0.29
C LEU A 330 -2.34 15.80 1.22
N GLY A 331 -1.01 15.76 1.14
CA GLY A 331 -0.19 14.96 2.06
C GLY A 331 -0.34 15.42 3.52
N LEU A 332 -0.34 16.74 3.75
CA LEU A 332 -0.60 17.31 5.08
C LEU A 332 -2.02 17.03 5.56
N LEU A 333 -3.02 17.10 4.68
CA LEU A 333 -4.41 16.75 4.99
C LEU A 333 -4.52 15.28 5.48
N ILE A 334 -3.76 14.36 4.88
CA ILE A 334 -3.72 12.95 5.30
C ILE A 334 -2.97 12.78 6.62
N ALA A 335 -1.83 13.44 6.81
CA ALA A 335 -0.98 13.24 7.99
C ALA A 335 -1.48 13.97 9.25
N PHE A 336 -2.17 15.11 9.07
CA PHE A 336 -2.54 15.99 10.19
C PHE A 336 -3.40 15.29 11.26
N PRO A 337 -4.49 14.56 10.94
CA PRO A 337 -5.33 13.97 11.98
C PRO A 337 -4.57 12.91 12.78
N TYR A 338 -3.69 12.13 12.13
CA TYR A 338 -2.81 11.19 12.82
C TYR A 338 -1.87 11.90 13.82
N LEU A 339 -1.22 12.98 13.39
CA LEU A 339 -0.31 13.77 14.24
C LEU A 339 -1.07 14.43 15.40
N ALA A 340 -2.23 15.00 15.13
CA ALA A 340 -3.09 15.60 16.15
C ALA A 340 -3.53 14.56 17.20
N ARG A 341 -3.94 13.37 16.75
CA ARG A 341 -4.30 12.27 17.64
C ARG A 341 -3.13 11.80 18.49
N ASN A 342 -1.91 11.70 17.92
CA ASN A 342 -0.73 11.36 18.70
C ASN A 342 -0.50 12.33 19.87
N VAL A 343 -0.59 13.63 19.60
CA VAL A 343 -0.43 14.66 20.64
C VAL A 343 -1.55 14.56 21.69
N LEU A 344 -2.79 14.38 21.26
CA LEU A 344 -3.92 14.25 22.18
C LEU A 344 -3.81 12.98 23.03
N ILE A 345 -3.48 11.84 22.46
CA ILE A 345 -3.41 10.55 23.16
C ILE A 345 -2.21 10.46 24.11
N SER A 346 -1.03 10.96 23.68
CA SER A 346 0.23 10.73 24.39
C SER A 346 1.01 11.98 24.82
N GLY A 347 0.67 13.14 24.25
CA GLY A 347 1.47 14.37 24.40
C GLY A 347 2.69 14.44 23.48
N TRP A 348 2.96 13.41 22.68
CA TRP A 348 4.10 13.31 21.77
C TRP A 348 3.67 13.31 20.31
N LEU A 349 4.43 13.99 19.45
CA LEU A 349 4.12 14.05 18.01
C LEU A 349 4.29 12.69 17.32
N PHE A 350 5.30 11.92 17.73
CA PHE A 350 5.65 10.60 17.17
C PHE A 350 5.89 9.57 18.27
N TYR A 351 4.85 9.25 19.06
CA TYR A 351 4.98 8.24 20.09
C TYR A 351 5.44 6.88 19.50
N PRO A 352 6.39 6.16 20.10
CA PRO A 352 7.05 6.40 21.39
C PRO A 352 8.34 7.23 21.29
N PHE A 353 8.64 7.84 20.15
CA PHE A 353 9.84 8.64 19.96
C PHE A 353 9.71 10.02 20.64
N THR A 354 10.61 10.32 21.57
CA THR A 354 10.57 11.49 22.45
C THR A 354 11.53 12.61 22.02
N PHE A 355 12.06 12.56 20.80
CA PHE A 355 13.05 13.55 20.31
C PHE A 355 12.45 14.94 19.98
N LEU A 356 11.10 15.02 19.77
CA LEU A 356 10.40 16.29 19.55
C LEU A 356 9.46 16.59 20.73
N ASP A 357 9.94 17.35 21.68
CA ASP A 357 9.19 17.76 22.87
C ASP A 357 8.60 19.16 22.68
N TRP A 358 7.60 19.28 21.80
CA TRP A 358 7.00 20.58 21.44
C TRP A 358 5.73 20.94 22.20
N PHE A 359 5.09 19.97 22.86
CA PHE A 359 3.77 20.15 23.46
C PHE A 359 3.83 20.01 24.98
N PRO A 360 3.84 21.14 25.75
CA PRO A 360 3.84 21.09 27.22
C PRO A 360 2.40 20.92 27.74
N VAL A 361 1.86 19.71 27.61
CA VAL A 361 0.50 19.37 28.03
C VAL A 361 0.50 18.56 29.33
N ASP A 362 -0.51 18.76 30.19
CA ASP A 362 -0.62 18.12 31.52
C ASP A 362 -0.85 16.60 31.44
N TRP A 363 -1.36 16.12 30.32
CA TRP A 363 -1.59 14.70 30.07
C TRP A 363 -0.42 13.98 29.37
N LYS A 364 0.71 14.64 29.18
CA LYS A 364 1.85 14.02 28.51
C LYS A 364 2.36 12.82 29.28
N ILE A 365 2.46 11.66 28.61
CA ILE A 365 3.13 10.50 29.15
C ILE A 365 4.62 10.81 29.37
N SER A 366 5.18 10.41 30.50
CA SER A 366 6.57 10.75 30.83
C SER A 366 7.55 10.18 29.81
N LYS A 367 8.62 10.94 29.52
CA LYS A 367 9.67 10.53 28.59
C LYS A 367 10.28 9.17 28.96
N GLY A 368 10.58 8.96 30.24
CA GLY A 368 11.16 7.69 30.71
C GLY A 368 10.28 6.49 30.44
N TYR A 369 8.95 6.66 30.56
CA TYR A 369 8.00 5.59 30.29
C TYR A 369 7.88 5.30 28.77
N ALA A 370 7.82 6.34 27.93
CA ALA A 370 7.80 6.19 26.48
C ALA A 370 9.09 5.55 25.94
N ASP A 371 10.25 5.98 26.46
CA ASP A 371 11.55 5.41 26.09
C ASP A 371 11.67 3.94 26.54
N SER A 372 11.13 3.57 27.71
CA SER A 372 11.09 2.18 28.20
C SER A 372 10.23 1.31 27.29
N ASP A 373 9.05 1.79 26.90
CA ASP A 373 8.13 1.07 26.02
C ASP A 373 8.76 0.82 24.62
N ALA A 374 9.47 1.82 24.08
CA ALA A 374 10.23 1.66 22.83
C ALA A 374 11.34 0.59 22.95
N LYS A 375 12.07 0.57 24.07
CA LYS A 375 13.11 -0.41 24.35
C LYS A 375 12.56 -1.82 24.52
N GLU A 376 11.41 -1.97 25.14
CA GLU A 376 10.73 -3.27 25.28
C GLU A 376 10.39 -3.89 23.92
N ILE A 377 9.82 -3.08 23.00
CA ILE A 377 9.52 -3.56 21.64
C ILE A 377 10.81 -3.94 20.90
N GLN A 378 11.86 -3.14 21.03
CA GLN A 378 13.14 -3.41 20.39
C GLN A 378 13.80 -4.68 20.94
N ALA A 379 13.77 -4.87 22.25
CA ALA A 379 14.28 -6.05 22.92
C ALA A 379 13.53 -7.31 22.48
N TYR A 380 12.21 -7.26 22.53
CA TYR A 380 11.35 -8.35 22.07
C TYR A 380 11.62 -8.70 20.59
N ALA A 381 11.71 -7.70 19.73
CA ALA A 381 11.96 -7.92 18.30
C ALA A 381 13.36 -8.51 18.01
N ARG A 382 14.34 -8.32 18.90
CA ARG A 382 15.69 -8.87 18.82
C ARG A 382 15.85 -10.22 19.53
N GLU A 383 14.75 -10.81 20.04
CA GLU A 383 14.79 -12.02 20.89
C GLU A 383 15.64 -11.83 22.16
N ILE A 384 15.64 -10.62 22.71
CA ILE A 384 16.33 -10.26 23.94
C ILE A 384 15.29 -10.17 25.05
N TYR A 385 15.28 -11.14 25.97
CA TYR A 385 14.27 -11.22 27.04
C TYR A 385 14.56 -10.28 28.22
N ASN A 386 15.74 -9.65 28.27
CA ASN A 386 16.10 -8.69 29.29
C ASN A 386 16.43 -7.34 28.65
N VAL A 387 15.58 -6.34 28.89
CA VAL A 387 15.71 -4.97 28.33
C VAL A 387 17.07 -4.33 28.68
N TYR A 388 17.65 -4.66 29.84
CA TYR A 388 18.97 -4.17 30.21
C TYR A 388 20.13 -4.72 29.35
N GLN A 389 19.87 -5.76 28.56
CA GLN A 389 20.82 -6.33 27.61
C GLN A 389 20.65 -5.80 26.18
N LEU A 390 19.81 -4.80 26.00
CA LEU A 390 19.51 -4.24 24.66
C LEU A 390 20.74 -3.64 23.98
N ASP A 391 21.72 -3.14 24.77
CA ASP A 391 22.94 -2.52 24.28
C ASP A 391 24.01 -3.53 23.81
N GLN A 392 23.66 -4.81 23.68
CA GLN A 392 24.57 -5.81 23.12
C GLN A 392 25.04 -5.40 21.72
N PRO A 393 26.32 -5.60 21.37
CA PRO A 393 26.84 -5.28 20.05
C PRO A 393 26.19 -6.15 18.97
N LEU A 394 26.07 -5.61 17.75
CA LEU A 394 25.45 -6.28 16.61
C LEU A 394 25.97 -7.70 16.37
N LYS A 395 27.31 -7.89 16.52
CA LYS A 395 27.99 -9.19 16.37
C LYS A 395 27.52 -10.27 17.35
N GLN A 396 26.89 -9.88 18.46
CA GLN A 396 26.40 -10.79 19.49
C GLN A 396 24.91 -11.07 19.32
N TRP A 397 24.06 -10.02 19.22
CA TRP A 397 22.60 -10.24 19.16
C TRP A 397 22.12 -10.73 17.80
N LEU A 398 22.73 -10.30 16.68
CA LEU A 398 22.23 -10.65 15.33
C LEU A 398 22.33 -12.16 15.02
N PRO A 399 23.44 -12.86 15.33
CA PRO A 399 23.49 -14.31 15.16
C PRO A 399 22.48 -15.07 16.04
N ASN A 400 22.29 -14.63 17.29
CA ASN A 400 21.32 -15.23 18.21
C ASN A 400 19.89 -15.04 17.70
N TRP A 401 19.54 -13.80 17.30
CA TRP A 401 18.27 -13.49 16.67
C TRP A 401 18.03 -14.35 15.42
N PHE A 402 19.03 -14.46 14.54
CA PHE A 402 18.89 -15.27 13.33
C PHE A 402 18.72 -16.76 13.65
N ALA A 403 19.42 -17.28 14.66
CA ALA A 403 19.27 -18.66 15.12
C ALA A 403 17.86 -18.96 15.65
N ALA A 404 17.20 -17.99 16.28
CA ALA A 404 15.87 -18.11 16.85
C ALA A 404 14.74 -18.11 15.78
N GLN A 405 15.00 -17.58 14.55
CA GLN A 405 13.97 -17.51 13.52
C GLN A 405 13.47 -18.91 13.08
N ALA A 406 12.20 -19.00 12.67
CA ALA A 406 11.64 -20.19 12.06
C ALA A 406 12.33 -20.53 10.72
N GLY A 407 12.33 -21.79 10.31
CA GLY A 407 13.11 -22.25 9.15
C GLY A 407 12.82 -21.50 7.86
N PHE A 408 11.56 -21.15 7.60
CA PHE A 408 11.19 -20.40 6.40
C PHE A 408 11.57 -18.92 6.50
N ASP A 409 11.45 -18.30 7.68
CA ASP A 409 11.83 -16.91 7.91
C ASP A 409 13.35 -16.73 7.77
N LYS A 410 14.16 -17.75 8.18
CA LYS A 410 15.60 -17.79 7.90
C LYS A 410 15.89 -17.66 6.40
N LEU A 411 15.14 -18.40 5.55
CA LEU A 411 15.32 -18.31 4.10
C LEU A 411 15.00 -16.94 3.55
N LEU A 412 13.93 -16.30 4.03
CA LEU A 412 13.55 -14.94 3.62
C LEU A 412 14.63 -13.93 4.01
N VAL A 413 15.13 -14.01 5.23
CA VAL A 413 16.18 -13.13 5.74
C VAL A 413 17.49 -13.32 4.95
N LEU A 414 17.92 -14.57 4.70
CA LEU A 414 19.10 -14.88 3.88
C LEU A 414 18.94 -14.36 2.45
N ALA A 415 17.76 -14.54 1.84
CA ALA A 415 17.46 -14.01 0.52
C ALA A 415 17.54 -12.47 0.52
N GLY A 416 17.06 -11.81 1.58
CA GLY A 416 17.16 -10.38 1.78
C GLY A 416 18.62 -9.92 1.85
N TRP A 417 19.44 -10.55 2.69
CA TRP A 417 20.87 -10.22 2.80
C TRP A 417 21.62 -10.41 1.48
N ALA A 418 21.35 -11.51 0.77
CA ALA A 418 21.94 -11.77 -0.54
C ALA A 418 21.50 -10.75 -1.62
N ALA A 419 20.27 -10.25 -1.51
CA ALA A 419 19.74 -9.27 -2.45
C ALA A 419 20.31 -7.86 -2.27
N ILE A 420 20.78 -7.47 -1.06
CA ILE A 420 21.31 -6.13 -0.76
C ILE A 420 22.42 -5.71 -1.73
N PRO A 421 23.53 -6.45 -1.88
CA PRO A 421 24.62 -6.03 -2.76
C PRO A 421 24.18 -5.96 -4.22
N VAL A 422 23.35 -6.89 -4.68
CA VAL A 422 22.83 -6.89 -6.04
C VAL A 422 21.91 -5.69 -6.28
N SER A 423 21.04 -5.39 -5.30
CA SER A 423 20.16 -4.23 -5.36
C SER A 423 20.93 -2.91 -5.40
N ALA A 424 22.01 -2.79 -4.62
CA ALA A 424 22.90 -1.63 -4.67
C ALA A 424 23.55 -1.46 -6.05
N VAL A 425 24.03 -2.55 -6.66
CA VAL A 425 24.58 -2.53 -8.03
C VAL A 425 23.49 -2.11 -9.03
N LEU A 426 22.29 -2.69 -8.96
CA LEU A 426 21.19 -2.32 -9.86
C LEU A 426 20.80 -0.83 -9.72
N ALA A 427 20.80 -0.30 -8.49
CA ALA A 427 20.53 1.11 -8.23
C ALA A 427 21.61 2.01 -8.88
N VAL A 428 22.89 1.69 -8.70
CA VAL A 428 24.02 2.42 -9.31
C VAL A 428 23.95 2.37 -10.83
N LEU A 429 23.73 1.18 -11.41
CA LEU A 429 23.60 1.02 -12.87
C LEU A 429 22.46 1.88 -13.43
N GLY A 430 21.31 1.93 -12.76
CA GLY A 430 20.19 2.76 -13.18
C GLY A 430 20.53 4.25 -13.12
N VAL A 431 21.26 4.72 -12.10
CA VAL A 431 21.76 6.11 -12.02
C VAL A 431 22.72 6.40 -13.16
N VAL A 432 23.67 5.52 -13.44
CA VAL A 432 24.64 5.66 -14.55
C VAL A 432 23.90 5.72 -15.88
N CYS A 433 22.93 4.84 -16.11
CA CYS A 433 22.10 4.87 -17.32
C CYS A 433 21.33 6.19 -17.48
N ALA A 434 20.75 6.69 -16.39
CA ALA A 434 20.03 7.96 -16.40
C ALA A 434 20.95 9.16 -16.73
N VAL A 435 22.15 9.20 -16.15
CA VAL A 435 23.15 10.24 -16.42
C VAL A 435 23.62 10.17 -17.88
N ARG A 436 23.94 8.99 -18.40
CA ARG A 436 24.34 8.80 -19.81
C ARG A 436 23.22 9.23 -20.75
N ALA A 437 21.99 8.79 -20.51
CA ALA A 437 20.84 9.19 -21.33
C ALA A 437 20.56 10.71 -21.26
N GLY A 438 20.77 11.35 -20.11
CA GLY A 438 20.67 12.79 -19.94
C GLY A 438 21.75 13.54 -20.75
N ARG A 439 23.00 13.08 -20.71
CA ARG A 439 24.10 13.65 -21.52
C ARG A 439 23.84 13.51 -23.01
N ALA A 440 23.40 12.34 -23.46
CA ALA A 440 23.05 12.10 -24.87
C ALA A 440 21.90 13.00 -25.34
N ALA A 441 20.88 13.24 -24.49
CA ALA A 441 19.80 14.15 -24.80
C ALA A 441 20.27 15.62 -24.93
N VAL A 442 21.20 16.07 -24.09
CA VAL A 442 21.80 17.40 -24.17
C VAL A 442 22.65 17.53 -25.45
N ALA A 443 23.48 16.54 -25.78
CA ALA A 443 24.31 16.53 -26.98
C ALA A 443 23.45 16.55 -28.25
N SER A 444 22.35 15.82 -28.33
CA SER A 444 21.43 15.83 -29.46
C SER A 444 20.74 17.20 -29.64
N HIS A 445 20.46 17.91 -28.56
CA HIS A 445 19.91 19.27 -28.60
C HIS A 445 20.95 20.30 -29.09
N ALA A 446 22.21 20.17 -28.66
CA ALA A 446 23.28 21.04 -29.13
C ALA A 446 23.54 20.81 -30.65
N GLY A 447 23.52 19.53 -31.08
CA GLY A 447 23.66 19.19 -32.49
C GLY A 447 22.50 19.67 -33.38
N SER A 448 21.24 19.55 -32.87
CA SER A 448 20.07 20.02 -33.60
C SER A 448 19.98 21.56 -33.62
N ALA A 449 20.42 22.25 -32.57
CA ALA A 449 20.50 23.72 -32.53
C ALA A 449 21.59 24.22 -33.51
N ALA A 450 22.76 23.54 -33.55
CA ALA A 450 23.84 23.87 -34.50
C ALA A 450 23.42 23.60 -35.94
N SER A 451 22.69 22.51 -36.21
CA SER A 451 22.19 22.24 -37.57
C SER A 451 21.05 23.18 -37.98
N ALA A 452 20.20 23.60 -37.06
CA ALA A 452 19.17 24.61 -37.30
C ALA A 452 19.77 26.01 -37.53
N GLU A 453 20.87 26.35 -36.79
CA GLU A 453 21.60 27.57 -36.98
C GLU A 453 22.37 27.59 -38.28
N ASN A 454 22.99 26.44 -38.69
CA ASN A 454 23.60 26.26 -39.98
C ASN A 454 22.58 26.24 -41.13
N GLY A 455 21.42 25.61 -40.93
CA GLY A 455 20.30 25.64 -41.86
C GLY A 455 19.71 27.06 -42.02
N ALA A 456 19.59 27.80 -40.91
CA ALA A 456 19.17 29.21 -40.97
C ALA A 456 20.18 30.14 -41.59
N ARG A 457 21.50 29.87 -41.44
CA ARG A 457 22.59 30.56 -42.17
C ARG A 457 22.58 30.22 -43.64
N ALA A 458 22.42 28.96 -44.02
CA ALA A 458 22.27 28.51 -45.42
C ALA A 458 21.00 29.14 -46.06
N PHE A 459 19.87 29.15 -45.31
CA PHE A 459 18.62 29.78 -45.79
C PHE A 459 18.69 31.29 -45.91
N ARG A 460 19.53 31.98 -45.13
CA ARG A 460 19.82 33.42 -45.30
C ARG A 460 20.77 33.69 -46.46
N ALA A 461 21.72 32.79 -46.73
CA ALA A 461 22.59 32.85 -47.91
C ALA A 461 21.81 32.62 -49.20
N ASP A 462 20.87 31.67 -49.20
CA ASP A 462 20.01 31.37 -50.35
C ASP A 462 18.95 32.46 -50.63
N ARG A 463 18.43 33.14 -49.58
CA ARG A 463 17.52 34.27 -49.78
C ARG A 463 18.16 35.48 -50.46
N ALA A 464 19.48 35.61 -50.41
CA ALA A 464 20.19 36.62 -51.18
C ALA A 464 20.32 36.26 -52.67
N ALA A 465 20.15 34.97 -53.00
CA ALA A 465 20.30 34.47 -54.39
C ALA A 465 18.97 34.18 -55.13
N VAL A 466 17.80 34.13 -54.41
CA VAL A 466 16.51 33.75 -55.00
C VAL A 466 15.45 34.84 -54.76
N ALA A 467 15.78 36.10 -54.99
CA ALA A 467 14.79 37.18 -55.12
C ALA A 467 14.14 37.24 -56.53
N PHE A 468 14.25 36.16 -57.33
CA PHE A 468 13.62 36.08 -58.67
C PHE A 468 13.19 34.64 -58.96
N ARG A 469 11.96 34.25 -58.58
CA ARG A 469 11.00 33.38 -59.27
C ARG A 469 9.96 32.76 -58.36
N ALA A 470 8.76 33.27 -58.56
CA ALA A 470 7.46 32.59 -58.60
C ALA A 470 7.09 31.47 -57.59
N GLY A 471 6.11 31.76 -56.77
CA GLY A 471 4.86 31.06 -56.46
C GLY A 471 4.83 29.51 -56.52
N SER A 472 4.77 28.89 -55.34
CA SER A 472 3.90 27.74 -55.10
C SER A 472 3.85 27.42 -53.59
N ALA A 473 2.63 27.20 -53.12
CA ALA A 473 2.28 26.90 -51.77
C ALA A 473 2.92 25.59 -51.31
N VAL A 474 3.69 25.62 -50.20
CA VAL A 474 4.06 24.42 -49.43
C VAL A 474 3.35 24.47 -48.09
N SER A 475 2.60 23.43 -47.87
CA SER A 475 1.76 23.16 -46.72
C SER A 475 2.48 23.26 -45.39
N GLU A 476 1.97 24.16 -44.53
CA GLU A 476 2.28 24.27 -43.08
C GLU A 476 1.72 23.06 -42.34
N ARG A 477 2.35 21.91 -42.35
CA ARG A 477 1.91 20.73 -41.58
C ARG A 477 2.99 19.87 -40.95
N GLU A 478 4.13 20.41 -40.59
CA GLU A 478 5.15 19.67 -39.80
C GLU A 478 5.99 20.51 -38.82
N ILE A 479 5.40 21.47 -38.15
CA ILE A 479 6.05 22.16 -37.02
C ILE A 479 5.10 22.11 -35.82
N GLY A 480 5.13 20.99 -35.08
CA GLY A 480 4.24 20.90 -33.91
C GLY A 480 4.38 19.64 -33.07
N ALA A 481 5.59 19.12 -32.85
CA ALA A 481 5.79 18.14 -31.78
C ALA A 481 6.22 18.88 -30.51
N PRO A 482 5.51 18.76 -29.38
CA PRO A 482 5.85 19.50 -28.16
C PRO A 482 7.17 19.01 -27.57
N LEU A 483 8.10 19.95 -27.41
CA LEU A 483 9.45 19.84 -26.83
C LEU A 483 9.57 19.28 -25.38
N PRO A 484 8.51 19.08 -24.56
CA PRO A 484 8.69 18.59 -23.18
C PRO A 484 8.88 17.09 -23.04
N ALA A 485 8.40 16.26 -23.97
CA ALA A 485 8.40 14.79 -23.80
C ALA A 485 9.80 14.16 -23.81
N ARG A 486 10.76 14.67 -24.61
CA ARG A 486 12.13 14.16 -24.69
C ARG A 486 12.99 14.47 -23.45
N ARG A 487 12.72 15.58 -22.74
CA ARG A 487 13.53 16.02 -21.58
C ARG A 487 13.40 15.15 -20.33
N VAL A 488 12.45 14.25 -20.26
CA VAL A 488 12.16 13.47 -19.05
C VAL A 488 12.39 11.96 -19.25
N ALA A 489 12.54 11.49 -20.50
CA ALA A 489 12.73 10.06 -20.80
C ALA A 489 13.94 9.42 -20.10
N HIS A 490 15.02 10.18 -19.86
CA HIS A 490 16.22 9.71 -19.16
C HIS A 490 16.02 9.46 -17.66
N LEU A 491 14.88 9.85 -17.06
CA LEU A 491 14.62 9.68 -15.64
C LEU A 491 13.94 8.33 -15.30
N THR A 492 13.48 7.57 -16.29
CA THR A 492 12.86 6.25 -16.05
C THR A 492 13.77 5.27 -15.28
N PRO A 493 15.09 5.17 -15.56
CA PRO A 493 15.98 4.35 -14.76
C PRO A 493 16.11 4.82 -13.31
N LEU A 494 16.02 6.15 -13.02
CA LEU A 494 16.07 6.69 -11.67
C LEU A 494 14.87 6.24 -10.82
N CYS A 495 13.70 6.06 -11.42
CA CYS A 495 12.52 5.55 -10.73
C CYS A 495 12.80 4.20 -10.08
N PHE A 496 13.38 3.27 -10.85
CA PHE A 496 13.71 1.95 -10.33
C PHE A 496 14.90 1.97 -9.37
N SER A 497 15.93 2.79 -9.65
CA SER A 497 17.06 2.98 -8.73
C SER A 497 16.63 3.48 -7.36
N LEU A 498 15.74 4.46 -7.32
CA LEU A 498 15.19 4.99 -6.07
C LEU A 498 14.39 3.91 -5.32
N LEU A 499 13.63 3.10 -6.04
CA LEU A 499 12.88 1.98 -5.48
C LEU A 499 13.81 0.96 -4.82
N GLN A 500 14.90 0.58 -5.50
CA GLN A 500 15.92 -0.33 -4.95
C GLN A 500 16.61 0.27 -3.72
N LEU A 501 16.97 1.55 -3.78
CA LEU A 501 17.55 2.26 -2.64
C LEU A 501 16.61 2.27 -1.43
N CYS A 502 15.32 2.61 -1.63
CA CYS A 502 14.31 2.59 -0.58
C CYS A 502 14.16 1.19 0.04
N ALA A 503 14.20 0.13 -0.78
CA ALA A 503 14.09 -1.23 -0.29
C ALA A 503 15.29 -1.63 0.57
N VAL A 504 16.52 -1.25 0.16
CA VAL A 504 17.74 -1.49 0.93
C VAL A 504 17.74 -0.70 2.24
N VAL A 505 17.45 0.59 2.19
CA VAL A 505 17.38 1.45 3.39
C VAL A 505 16.30 0.93 4.34
N GLY A 506 15.14 0.56 3.81
CA GLY A 506 14.05 -0.01 4.61
C GLY A 506 14.40 -1.35 5.24
N PHE A 507 15.13 -2.21 4.52
CA PHE A 507 15.63 -3.47 5.05
C PHE A 507 16.58 -3.25 6.24
N PHE A 508 17.55 -2.32 6.11
CA PHE A 508 18.45 -1.98 7.22
C PHE A 508 17.70 -1.31 8.38
N PHE A 509 16.76 -0.42 8.09
CA PHE A 509 15.95 0.22 9.12
C PHE A 509 15.18 -0.82 9.94
N TRP A 510 14.55 -1.80 9.28
CA TRP A 510 13.88 -2.91 9.94
C TRP A 510 14.86 -3.79 10.71
N GLN A 511 15.95 -4.23 10.07
CA GLN A 511 16.91 -5.19 10.64
C GLN A 511 17.62 -4.62 11.89
N LEU A 512 17.96 -3.33 11.87
CA LEU A 512 18.69 -2.69 12.97
C LEU A 512 17.76 -2.11 14.04
N GLY A 513 16.53 -1.78 13.66
CA GLY A 513 15.52 -1.25 14.58
C GLY A 513 14.84 -2.37 15.38
N ALA A 514 13.76 -2.91 14.82
CA ALA A 514 12.95 -3.96 15.44
C ALA A 514 12.75 -5.12 14.43
N PRO A 515 13.71 -6.09 14.35
CA PRO A 515 13.77 -7.10 13.29
C PRO A 515 12.78 -8.26 13.49
N LEU A 516 11.57 -8.00 13.98
CA LEU A 516 10.52 -9.01 13.95
C LEU A 516 10.07 -9.22 12.51
N VAL A 517 10.08 -10.46 12.01
CA VAL A 517 9.84 -10.76 10.58
C VAL A 517 8.48 -10.25 10.13
N ARG A 518 7.44 -10.32 10.98
CA ARG A 518 6.10 -9.75 10.67
C ARG A 518 6.12 -8.25 10.39
N TYR A 519 7.03 -7.47 11.00
CA TYR A 519 7.20 -6.04 10.75
C TYR A 519 7.95 -5.77 9.44
N GLY A 520 8.73 -6.73 8.99
CA GLY A 520 9.61 -6.65 7.84
C GLY A 520 9.17 -7.44 6.61
N TYR A 521 8.03 -8.13 6.62
CA TYR A 521 7.60 -8.96 5.49
C TYR A 521 7.68 -8.24 4.15
N PHE A 522 7.34 -6.96 4.12
CA PHE A 522 7.48 -6.17 2.91
C PHE A 522 8.95 -6.15 2.43
N TYR A 523 9.90 -5.87 3.30
CA TYR A 523 11.32 -5.74 2.94
C TYR A 523 11.95 -7.09 2.60
N VAL A 524 11.68 -8.12 3.38
CA VAL A 524 12.25 -9.47 3.18
C VAL A 524 11.66 -10.21 1.98
N LEU A 525 10.48 -9.82 1.50
CA LEU A 525 9.88 -10.35 0.28
C LEU A 525 10.18 -9.46 -0.93
N PHE A 526 9.97 -8.15 -0.79
CA PHE A 526 10.06 -7.19 -1.88
C PHE A 526 11.47 -7.08 -2.45
N LEU A 527 12.48 -6.93 -1.60
CA LEU A 527 13.87 -6.75 -2.02
C LEU A 527 14.38 -7.95 -2.84
N PRO A 528 14.30 -9.22 -2.34
CA PRO A 528 14.72 -10.37 -3.14
C PRO A 528 13.91 -10.56 -4.42
N LEU A 529 12.59 -10.32 -4.39
CA LEU A 529 11.73 -10.52 -5.56
C LEU A 529 12.01 -9.51 -6.67
N THR A 530 12.29 -8.25 -6.32
CA THR A 530 12.67 -7.24 -7.32
C THR A 530 14.04 -7.53 -7.91
N VAL A 531 15.01 -7.97 -7.11
CA VAL A 531 16.35 -8.35 -7.57
C VAL A 531 16.27 -9.59 -8.45
N PHE A 532 15.65 -10.67 -7.95
CA PHE A 532 15.52 -11.91 -8.73
C PHE A 532 14.72 -11.68 -10.03
N GLY A 533 13.60 -10.95 -9.95
CA GLY A 533 12.81 -10.57 -11.11
C GLY A 533 13.61 -9.77 -12.14
N SER A 534 14.46 -8.84 -11.68
CA SER A 534 15.32 -8.05 -12.55
C SER A 534 16.36 -8.92 -13.27
N LEU A 535 17.08 -9.76 -12.52
CA LEU A 535 18.07 -10.68 -13.07
C LEU A 535 17.43 -11.66 -14.04
N TYR A 536 16.26 -12.19 -13.69
CA TYR A 536 15.50 -13.10 -14.53
C TYR A 536 15.09 -12.44 -15.86
N CYS A 537 14.50 -11.24 -15.80
CA CYS A 537 14.12 -10.51 -17.01
C CYS A 537 15.33 -10.16 -17.88
N MET A 538 16.45 -9.75 -17.30
CA MET A 538 17.71 -9.49 -18.02
C MET A 538 18.24 -10.75 -18.71
N ALA A 539 18.25 -11.88 -18.02
CA ALA A 539 18.67 -13.16 -18.58
C ALA A 539 17.75 -13.60 -19.73
N ALA A 540 16.44 -13.50 -19.57
CA ALA A 540 15.46 -13.83 -20.59
C ALA A 540 15.58 -12.95 -21.84
N GLU A 541 15.83 -11.64 -21.67
CA GLU A 541 16.06 -10.70 -22.77
C GLU A 541 17.39 -11.00 -23.52
N LYS A 542 18.45 -11.33 -22.77
CA LYS A 542 19.75 -11.72 -23.38
C LYS A 542 19.65 -13.02 -24.19
N LEU A 543 18.93 -14.01 -23.65
CA LEU A 543 18.67 -15.27 -24.35
C LEU A 543 17.86 -15.04 -25.64
N ALA A 544 16.87 -14.15 -25.61
CA ALA A 544 16.06 -13.80 -26.77
C ALA A 544 16.82 -12.98 -27.81
N GLY A 545 17.77 -12.13 -27.43
CA GLY A 545 18.56 -11.25 -28.31
C GLY A 545 19.76 -11.92 -28.97
N SER A 546 20.26 -13.05 -28.45
CA SER A 546 21.44 -13.79 -28.97
C SER A 546 21.22 -14.48 -30.33
N GLU A 547 20.06 -14.31 -30.96
CA GLU A 547 19.60 -15.12 -32.08
C GLU A 547 19.60 -14.42 -33.47
N GLN A 548 20.38 -13.39 -33.70
CA GLN A 548 20.44 -12.78 -35.07
C GLN A 548 21.08 -13.68 -36.12
N GLY A 549 21.35 -14.96 -35.82
CA GLY A 549 22.18 -15.79 -36.69
C GLY A 549 21.74 -17.20 -37.10
N HIS A 550 20.71 -17.85 -36.52
CA HIS A 550 20.38 -19.22 -36.99
C HIS A 550 18.94 -19.68 -36.69
N ASN A 551 18.33 -20.34 -37.66
CA ASN A 551 16.95 -20.83 -37.74
C ASN A 551 16.57 -21.96 -36.76
N GLY A 552 17.40 -22.28 -35.73
CA GLY A 552 17.32 -23.52 -34.99
C GLY A 552 16.69 -23.46 -33.57
N ARG A 553 16.42 -22.29 -33.00
CA ARG A 553 16.10 -22.21 -31.53
C ARG A 553 14.84 -21.43 -31.15
N LYS A 554 13.71 -21.65 -31.85
CA LYS A 554 12.41 -21.06 -31.50
C LYS A 554 11.97 -21.36 -30.05
N TRP A 555 12.39 -22.51 -29.49
CA TRP A 555 12.06 -22.89 -28.11
C TRP A 555 12.78 -22.04 -27.05
N LEU A 556 13.98 -21.54 -27.31
CA LEU A 556 14.73 -20.66 -26.40
C LEU A 556 14.05 -19.31 -26.19
N LYS A 557 13.35 -18.78 -27.20
CA LYS A 557 12.57 -17.53 -27.07
C LYS A 557 11.48 -17.64 -26.01
N ASN A 558 10.94 -18.84 -25.81
CA ASN A 558 9.89 -19.10 -24.84
C ASN A 558 10.40 -19.79 -23.57
N ALA A 559 11.70 -20.12 -23.48
CA ALA A 559 12.26 -20.84 -22.35
C ALA A 559 12.06 -20.09 -21.02
N GLY A 560 12.33 -18.77 -21.01
CA GLY A 560 12.05 -17.93 -19.83
C GLY A 560 10.58 -17.90 -19.43
N TYR A 561 9.66 -17.83 -20.41
CA TYR A 561 8.23 -17.90 -20.12
C TYR A 561 7.85 -19.24 -19.48
N TRP A 562 8.28 -20.36 -20.05
CA TRP A 562 7.94 -21.71 -19.55
C TRP A 562 8.62 -22.03 -18.22
N ALA A 563 9.84 -21.54 -18.00
CA ALA A 563 10.51 -21.65 -16.69
C ALA A 563 9.73 -20.91 -15.59
N PHE A 564 9.21 -19.72 -15.90
CA PHE A 564 8.36 -18.99 -14.95
C PHE A 564 7.02 -19.69 -14.73
N VAL A 565 6.40 -20.27 -15.76
CA VAL A 565 5.20 -21.10 -15.61
C VAL A 565 5.48 -22.30 -14.68
N GLY A 566 6.62 -22.96 -14.84
CA GLY A 566 7.07 -24.03 -13.95
C GLY A 566 7.19 -23.57 -12.50
N LEU A 567 7.80 -22.39 -12.28
CA LEU A 567 7.88 -21.76 -10.95
C LEU A 567 6.47 -21.51 -10.36
N LEU A 568 5.54 -20.96 -11.17
CA LEU A 568 4.15 -20.73 -10.74
C LEU A 568 3.46 -22.04 -10.34
N VAL A 569 3.60 -23.10 -11.15
CA VAL A 569 3.00 -24.40 -10.84
C VAL A 569 3.54 -24.92 -9.52
N ALA A 570 4.87 -24.93 -9.32
CA ALA A 570 5.50 -25.37 -8.08
C ALA A 570 5.02 -24.54 -6.86
N PHE A 571 4.97 -23.21 -7.03
CA PHE A 571 4.51 -22.29 -5.99
C PHE A 571 3.04 -22.56 -5.61
N PHE A 572 2.13 -22.64 -6.58
CA PHE A 572 0.71 -22.87 -6.31
C PHE A 572 0.44 -24.29 -5.78
N THR A 573 1.21 -25.29 -6.20
CA THR A 573 1.10 -26.64 -5.63
C THR A 573 1.45 -26.63 -4.15
N TYR A 574 2.60 -26.06 -3.78
CA TYR A 574 3.07 -26.00 -2.40
C TYR A 574 2.20 -25.09 -1.52
N LYS A 575 2.00 -23.84 -1.93
CA LYS A 575 1.23 -22.86 -1.15
C LYS A 575 -0.28 -23.13 -1.19
N GLY A 576 -0.78 -23.68 -2.28
CA GLY A 576 -2.17 -24.14 -2.37
C GLY A 576 -2.46 -25.28 -1.40
N TYR A 577 -1.54 -26.24 -1.27
CA TYR A 577 -1.64 -27.29 -0.25
C TYR A 577 -1.69 -26.69 1.16
N ASN A 578 -0.78 -25.76 1.48
CA ASN A 578 -0.76 -25.10 2.79
C ASN A 578 -2.08 -24.35 3.05
N LEU A 579 -2.60 -23.62 2.05
CA LEU A 579 -3.87 -22.91 2.18
C LEU A 579 -5.03 -23.88 2.42
N ILE A 580 -5.07 -25.02 1.73
CA ILE A 580 -6.10 -26.04 1.95
C ILE A 580 -6.05 -26.59 3.39
N GLN A 581 -4.85 -26.82 3.94
CA GLN A 581 -4.71 -27.25 5.33
C GLN A 581 -5.22 -26.17 6.30
N MET A 582 -4.87 -24.91 6.08
CA MET A 582 -5.38 -23.79 6.89
C MET A 582 -6.90 -23.70 6.84
N VAL A 583 -7.50 -23.81 5.65
CA VAL A 583 -8.97 -23.78 5.50
C VAL A 583 -9.62 -24.97 6.23
N ARG A 584 -9.02 -26.17 6.16
CA ARG A 584 -9.51 -27.35 6.89
C ARG A 584 -9.44 -27.17 8.40
N GLU A 585 -8.36 -26.59 8.93
CA GLU A 585 -8.23 -26.31 10.36
C GLU A 585 -9.29 -25.30 10.85
N LEU A 586 -9.55 -24.26 10.07
CA LEU A 586 -10.60 -23.30 10.38
C LEU A 586 -12.02 -23.89 10.29
N ALA A 587 -12.20 -24.99 9.53
CA ALA A 587 -13.50 -25.65 9.37
C ALA A 587 -13.97 -26.41 10.62
N TYR A 588 -13.09 -26.63 11.61
CA TYR A 588 -13.43 -27.38 12.84
C TYR A 588 -14.56 -26.72 13.65
N GLU A 589 -14.63 -25.36 13.64
CA GLU A 589 -15.75 -24.59 14.22
C GLU A 589 -16.07 -23.39 13.31
N PRO A 590 -16.91 -23.56 12.29
CA PRO A 590 -17.13 -22.52 11.31
C PRO A 590 -18.06 -21.41 11.82
N TYR A 591 -17.66 -20.16 11.60
CA TYR A 591 -18.48 -18.97 11.83
C TYR A 591 -19.19 -18.55 10.54
N TYR A 592 -20.27 -19.23 10.19
CA TYR A 592 -20.97 -18.97 8.92
C TYR A 592 -21.75 -17.67 8.91
N LEU A 593 -22.32 -17.26 10.01
CA LEU A 593 -23.14 -16.03 10.06
C LEU A 593 -22.30 -14.81 10.42
N TRP A 594 -21.63 -14.83 11.57
CA TRP A 594 -20.89 -13.72 12.14
C TRP A 594 -19.38 -13.84 12.00
N GLN A 595 -18.66 -12.81 12.35
CA GLN A 595 -17.24 -12.88 12.68
C GLN A 595 -17.10 -13.47 14.09
N GLN A 596 -16.01 -14.16 14.38
CA GLN A 596 -15.75 -14.67 15.75
C GLN A 596 -15.67 -13.51 16.74
N ASP A 597 -16.12 -13.75 17.97
CA ASP A 597 -16.07 -12.78 19.04
C ASP A 597 -14.66 -12.61 19.60
N TYR A 598 -14.43 -11.47 20.22
CA TYR A 598 -13.26 -11.28 21.05
C TYR A 598 -13.37 -12.13 22.31
N VAL A 599 -12.25 -12.75 22.68
CA VAL A 599 -12.17 -13.50 23.93
C VAL A 599 -11.76 -12.54 25.03
N ASP A 600 -12.68 -12.29 25.97
CA ASP A 600 -12.40 -11.51 27.18
C ASP A 600 -12.08 -12.45 28.32
N GLY A 601 -10.87 -12.35 28.86
CA GLY A 601 -10.46 -13.08 30.09
C GLY A 601 -11.22 -12.63 31.33
N SER A 602 -10.98 -13.26 32.47
CA SER A 602 -11.40 -12.76 33.78
C SER A 602 -10.68 -11.44 34.08
N ALA A 603 -11.35 -10.53 34.79
CA ALA A 603 -10.78 -9.23 35.12
C ALA A 603 -11.22 -8.81 36.52
N GLU A 604 -10.31 -8.18 37.24
CA GLU A 604 -10.58 -7.40 38.43
C GLU A 604 -10.97 -5.98 38.03
N MET A 605 -11.53 -5.22 38.97
CA MET A 605 -11.99 -3.86 38.76
C MET A 605 -11.34 -2.92 39.76
N TYR A 606 -10.96 -1.74 39.31
CA TYR A 606 -10.62 -0.63 40.20
C TYR A 606 -11.27 0.66 39.72
N GLU A 607 -11.37 1.64 40.58
CA GLU A 607 -12.01 2.91 40.24
C GLU A 607 -10.99 4.03 40.09
N VAL A 608 -11.22 4.87 39.11
CA VAL A 608 -10.49 6.13 38.86
C VAL A 608 -11.56 7.24 38.81
N ASP A 609 -11.66 8.06 39.83
CA ASP A 609 -12.58 9.20 39.93
C ASP A 609 -14.03 8.85 39.48
N GLY A 610 -14.55 7.70 39.98
CA GLY A 610 -15.90 7.21 39.67
C GLY A 610 -16.02 6.43 38.35
N VAL A 611 -14.92 6.23 37.62
CA VAL A 611 -14.88 5.38 36.41
C VAL A 611 -14.31 4.01 36.76
N THR A 612 -15.10 2.96 36.52
CA THR A 612 -14.65 1.57 36.69
C THR A 612 -13.73 1.18 35.58
N ILE A 613 -12.50 0.74 35.90
CA ILE A 613 -11.50 0.25 34.97
C ILE A 613 -11.30 -1.26 35.19
N TYR A 614 -11.33 -2.04 34.11
CA TYR A 614 -11.10 -3.48 34.16
C TYR A 614 -9.61 -3.79 33.98
N VAL A 615 -9.10 -4.70 34.82
CA VAL A 615 -7.71 -5.19 34.76
C VAL A 615 -7.75 -6.70 34.57
N PRO A 616 -7.22 -7.24 33.46
CA PRO A 616 -7.25 -8.69 33.22
C PRO A 616 -6.38 -9.41 34.23
N THR A 617 -6.87 -10.53 34.72
CA THR A 617 -6.13 -11.41 35.65
C THR A 617 -5.22 -12.39 34.90
N ASP A 618 -5.38 -12.52 33.59
CA ASP A 618 -4.62 -13.44 32.73
C ASP A 618 -3.89 -12.69 31.60
N ARG A 619 -2.56 -12.76 31.62
CA ARG A 619 -1.62 -12.39 30.55
C ARG A 619 -1.79 -10.99 29.93
N GLY A 620 -2.43 -10.05 30.63
CA GLY A 620 -2.61 -8.69 30.16
C GLY A 620 -3.55 -8.55 28.95
N GLN A 621 -4.31 -9.58 28.59
CA GLN A 621 -5.28 -9.54 27.48
C GLN A 621 -6.55 -8.83 27.93
N ILE A 622 -6.70 -7.57 27.53
CA ILE A 622 -7.84 -6.72 27.93
C ILE A 622 -9.10 -6.95 27.08
N GLY A 623 -8.98 -7.59 25.92
CA GLY A 623 -10.11 -7.91 25.04
C GLY A 623 -10.84 -6.71 24.47
N TYR A 624 -12.15 -6.82 24.26
CA TYR A 624 -13.00 -5.76 23.70
C TYR A 624 -14.16 -5.40 24.63
N ASN A 625 -14.90 -6.40 25.21
CA ASN A 625 -16.19 -6.15 25.85
C ASN A 625 -16.07 -5.56 27.24
N LYS A 626 -15.02 -5.90 28.01
CA LYS A 626 -14.73 -5.26 29.29
C LYS A 626 -14.06 -3.92 29.05
N PHE A 627 -14.82 -2.84 29.17
CA PHE A 627 -14.40 -1.51 28.74
C PHE A 627 -14.84 -0.44 29.77
N PRO A 628 -13.99 0.53 30.07
CA PRO A 628 -12.58 0.67 29.70
C PRO A 628 -11.65 -0.31 30.45
N SER A 629 -10.55 -0.72 29.83
CA SER A 629 -9.58 -1.64 30.44
C SER A 629 -8.16 -1.11 30.40
N SER A 630 -7.36 -1.54 31.41
CA SER A 630 -5.93 -1.32 31.51
C SER A 630 -5.23 -2.65 31.80
N PRO A 631 -4.01 -2.94 31.31
CA PRO A 631 -3.32 -4.19 31.59
C PRO A 631 -2.90 -4.33 33.07
N ILE A 632 -2.75 -3.23 33.76
CA ILE A 632 -2.38 -3.13 35.18
C ILE A 632 -3.09 -1.94 35.83
N VAL A 633 -3.16 -1.93 37.16
CA VAL A 633 -3.61 -0.75 37.93
C VAL A 633 -2.63 0.40 37.68
N GLN A 634 -3.16 1.55 37.28
CA GLN A 634 -2.38 2.76 37.01
C GLN A 634 -2.64 3.83 38.08
N ASP A 635 -1.59 4.58 38.42
CA ASP A 635 -1.71 5.75 39.31
C ASP A 635 -2.05 6.99 38.47
N ILE A 636 -3.33 7.07 38.12
CA ILE A 636 -3.89 8.10 37.23
C ILE A 636 -5.13 8.73 37.84
N GLU A 637 -5.50 9.90 37.35
CA GLU A 637 -6.75 10.59 37.64
C GLU A 637 -7.40 11.09 36.34
N LEU A 638 -8.70 11.39 36.41
CA LEU A 638 -9.37 12.12 35.34
C LEU A 638 -8.91 13.59 35.35
N ARG A 639 -8.79 14.19 34.17
CA ARG A 639 -8.48 15.62 34.02
C ARG A 639 -9.69 16.52 34.31
N GLY A 640 -10.86 15.98 34.30
CA GLY A 640 -12.12 16.67 34.59
C GLY A 640 -13.17 15.72 35.18
N ASN A 641 -14.43 15.95 34.87
CA ASN A 641 -15.55 15.17 35.42
C ASN A 641 -16.00 14.00 34.54
N SER A 642 -15.39 13.81 33.39
CA SER A 642 -15.80 12.82 32.38
C SER A 642 -14.59 12.12 31.76
N ILE A 643 -14.80 10.89 31.34
CA ILE A 643 -13.81 10.14 30.52
C ILE A 643 -13.33 10.95 29.32
N ARG A 644 -14.20 11.77 28.72
CA ARG A 644 -13.84 12.61 27.55
C ARG A 644 -12.81 13.68 27.88
N ASP A 645 -12.72 14.10 29.14
CA ASP A 645 -11.74 15.09 29.58
C ASP A 645 -10.32 14.49 29.60
N GLY A 646 -10.23 13.16 29.65
CA GLY A 646 -9.00 12.39 29.52
C GLY A 646 -8.34 12.04 30.84
N PHE A 647 -7.17 11.42 30.74
CA PHE A 647 -6.40 10.87 31.84
C PHE A 647 -5.05 11.58 32.00
N ARG A 648 -4.59 11.73 33.22
CA ARG A 648 -3.22 12.15 33.54
C ARG A 648 -2.67 11.37 34.72
N LYS A 649 -1.36 11.36 34.88
CA LYS A 649 -0.74 10.84 36.10
C LYS A 649 -1.10 11.72 37.29
N LYS A 650 -1.35 11.09 38.43
CA LYS A 650 -1.52 11.83 39.68
C LYS A 650 -0.25 12.63 39.97
N PRO A 651 -0.38 13.91 40.39
CA PRO A 651 0.75 14.66 40.89
C PRO A 651 1.37 13.94 42.10
N LYS A 652 2.70 13.82 42.09
CA LYS A 652 3.41 13.27 43.27
C LYS A 652 3.36 14.24 44.41
#